data_7ad9d6423fdfde235f30d4516278ece3
#
_entry.id   7ad9d6423fdfde235f30d4516278ece3
#
_cell.length_a   1.000
_cell.length_b   1.000
_cell.length_c   1.000
_cell.angle_alpha   90.00
_cell.angle_beta   90.00
_cell.angle_gamma   90.00
#
_symmetry.space_group_name_H-M   'P 1'
#
loop_
_entity.id
_entity.type
_entity.pdbx_description
1 polymer ?
#
loop_
_entity_poly.entity_id
_entity_poly.type
_entity_poly.pdbx_seq_one_letter_code
_entity_poly.pdbx_strand_id
1 'polypeptide(L)'
;MRKRSVWLLLAAVVLASGFQVHAASFDVRPEQGVLARLLPHQARQFELGTLPAVESGERFRISSAGEHIRVEGTTPSALLFGVNWYLKYVAHVQISPDGDRVGRAAFPLPRTVIERSTPYTYRLALNENVDGYSAPYWSWSRWQREVDVLALSGINAVLVERGTDTVLYRTFRDVGYADAEIRRWLAAPAHQNWQLMGNLCCFGGPLSRALLVQRRVSARQIVARLRELGITPVLPGYYGIVPADFPRRFPSSHVVPQGEWAGFARPGWLDPRDPMFARLAAGFYRHQRALFGDSGIYDMEVFQEGGAAGDVPVATGARDVQQALLAAHPGASWMMLAWQGNPRPDLLTGVDRRHLLIIDIDHARVPRDDRQQDFRNAPFLFGGLWEFGGRTTLGANVRDLTDRLQRVGRANDNMAGTAVFTEGMGTNPFMFDLFTEMAWRDQPVDIEAWAREYVLRRYGAADPHAFAAWDVLIHTAYDIRVDRVIFNSERNAAQESLFDAQPDLTVNRASNWSPEDMRYSAVAFERALPQMLQVPPALRASETFQYDLVDVARQTLANASRALLPRIKSAYQDKDTGRFEGLTQCWLGLMDLQDSLLASNRFFLLGGWLAQVGPWASSPSERARLDFDARSLLTIWGDRHASEEGGLHDYGNKDWAGLTRDYYRMRWQRYFQSLDESLRTGTAPRPIDWFAMGEAWSHGSQRYSDRPSGDAYALATRVANVVRQGSCARAAQ
;
A
#
# COMPACT_ATOMS: atom_id res chain seq x y z
N MET A 1 62.38 73.65 10.71
CA MET A 1 61.67 73.22 9.52
C MET A 1 60.72 72.10 9.92
N ARG A 2 59.47 72.44 10.06
CA ARG A 2 58.41 71.49 10.55
C ARG A 2 57.57 71.00 9.34
N LYS A 3 57.53 69.68 9.14
CA LYS A 3 56.63 69.02 8.20
C LYS A 3 55.33 68.73 8.95
N ARG A 4 54.22 69.26 8.38
CA ARG A 4 52.85 68.96 8.81
C ARG A 4 52.38 67.76 8.03
N SER A 5 51.94 66.67 8.70
CA SER A 5 51.27 65.53 8.16
C SER A 5 49.75 65.82 8.13
N VAL A 6 49.13 65.70 6.97
CA VAL A 6 47.68 65.77 6.77
C VAL A 6 47.14 64.38 6.87
N TRP A 7 46.20 64.10 7.81
CA TRP A 7 45.41 62.88 7.90
C TRP A 7 44.19 63.01 7.07
N LEU A 8 44.04 62.18 6.03
CA LEU A 8 42.79 61.99 5.28
C LEU A 8 41.98 60.89 5.98
N LEU A 9 40.84 61.25 6.53
CA LEU A 9 39.77 60.32 7.00
C LEU A 9 39.01 59.79 5.79
N LEU A 10 39.20 58.53 5.44
CA LEU A 10 38.29 57.79 4.54
C LEU A 10 37.14 57.24 5.37
N ALA A 11 35.95 57.80 5.22
CA ALA A 11 34.69 57.22 5.74
C ALA A 11 34.28 56.05 4.83
N ALA A 12 34.45 54.83 5.29
CA ALA A 12 33.93 53.62 4.66
C ALA A 12 32.40 53.56 4.92
N VAL A 13 31.59 53.90 3.90
CA VAL A 13 30.18 53.62 3.90
C VAL A 13 30.01 52.11 3.65
N VAL A 14 29.74 51.35 4.69
CA VAL A 14 29.31 49.95 4.58
C VAL A 14 27.86 49.97 4.13
N LEU A 15 27.62 49.78 2.83
CA LEU A 15 26.31 49.41 2.27
C LEU A 15 25.98 48.00 2.78
N ALA A 16 25.17 47.92 3.84
CA ALA A 16 24.49 46.71 4.22
C ALA A 16 23.47 46.37 3.12
N SER A 17 23.91 45.64 2.10
CA SER A 17 23.01 44.97 1.19
C SER A 17 22.30 43.85 1.98
N GLY A 18 21.11 44.19 2.50
CA GLY A 18 20.21 43.20 3.04
C GLY A 18 19.90 42.20 1.91
N PHE A 19 20.45 41.01 2.03
CA PHE A 19 19.95 39.85 1.27
C PHE A 19 18.48 39.68 1.67
N GLN A 20 17.56 40.27 0.90
CA GLN A 20 16.17 39.80 0.91
C GLN A 20 16.19 38.40 0.36
N VAL A 21 16.12 37.43 1.26
CA VAL A 21 15.75 36.06 0.91
C VAL A 21 14.36 36.18 0.28
N HIS A 22 14.31 36.19 -1.02
CA HIS A 22 13.05 36.11 -1.74
C HIS A 22 12.47 34.77 -1.37
N ALA A 23 11.33 34.79 -0.66
CA ALA A 23 10.53 33.61 -0.45
C ALA A 23 10.28 32.99 -1.82
N ALA A 24 10.66 31.73 -2.02
CA ALA A 24 10.25 30.99 -3.21
C ALA A 24 8.72 30.81 -3.12
N SER A 25 7.98 31.77 -3.67
CA SER A 25 6.54 31.71 -3.74
C SER A 25 6.15 30.68 -4.80
N PHE A 26 5.41 29.66 -4.43
CA PHE A 26 4.77 28.74 -5.37
C PHE A 26 3.32 29.19 -5.64
N ASP A 27 2.77 28.71 -6.75
CA ASP A 27 1.37 28.97 -7.11
C ASP A 27 0.44 28.09 -6.26
N VAL A 28 -0.42 28.68 -5.46
CA VAL A 28 -1.37 27.95 -4.56
C VAL A 28 -2.68 27.54 -5.26
N ARG A 29 -2.86 27.82 -6.55
CA ARG A 29 -4.09 27.46 -7.29
C ARG A 29 -4.31 25.95 -7.37
N PRO A 30 -3.29 25.11 -7.58
CA PRO A 30 -3.46 23.64 -7.53
C PRO A 30 -4.01 23.14 -6.20
N GLU A 31 -3.54 23.70 -5.07
CA GLU A 31 -3.98 23.35 -3.72
C GLU A 31 -5.40 23.85 -3.44
N GLN A 32 -5.77 25.05 -3.91
CA GLN A 32 -7.15 25.52 -3.90
C GLN A 32 -8.07 24.55 -4.66
N GLY A 33 -7.58 24.00 -5.78
CA GLY A 33 -8.28 22.96 -6.55
C GLY A 33 -8.48 21.66 -5.76
N VAL A 34 -7.53 21.24 -4.92
CA VAL A 34 -7.69 20.11 -3.98
C VAL A 34 -8.83 20.43 -2.99
N LEU A 35 -8.79 21.58 -2.35
CA LEU A 35 -9.83 21.98 -1.40
C LEU A 35 -11.21 22.05 -2.06
N ALA A 36 -11.32 22.57 -3.26
CA ALA A 36 -12.58 22.66 -3.97
C ALA A 36 -13.21 21.28 -4.26
N ARG A 37 -12.39 20.24 -4.48
CA ARG A 37 -12.87 18.87 -4.69
C ARG A 37 -13.20 18.14 -3.38
N LEU A 38 -12.35 18.30 -2.34
CA LEU A 38 -12.50 17.60 -1.09
C LEU A 38 -13.47 18.29 -0.12
N LEU A 39 -13.57 19.62 -0.19
CA LEU A 39 -14.34 20.50 0.70
C LEU A 39 -15.25 21.46 -0.09
N PRO A 40 -16.18 20.95 -0.91
CA PRO A 40 -16.91 21.79 -1.87
C PRO A 40 -17.74 22.91 -1.23
N HIS A 41 -18.13 22.76 0.03
CA HIS A 41 -18.89 23.77 0.79
C HIS A 41 -18.02 24.75 1.58
N GLN A 42 -16.82 24.33 1.99
CA GLN A 42 -15.95 25.08 2.91
C GLN A 42 -14.67 25.61 2.26
N ALA A 43 -14.34 25.20 1.02
CA ALA A 43 -13.08 25.60 0.36
C ALA A 43 -12.86 27.13 0.36
N ARG A 44 -13.94 27.93 0.25
CA ARG A 44 -13.87 29.40 0.24
C ARG A 44 -13.56 30.01 1.61
N GLN A 45 -13.65 29.26 2.69
CA GLN A 45 -13.24 29.72 4.02
C GLN A 45 -11.72 29.74 4.20
N PHE A 46 -10.98 29.07 3.30
CA PHE A 46 -9.52 28.98 3.36
C PHE A 46 -8.85 30.08 2.53
N GLU A 47 -7.92 30.77 3.18
CA GLU A 47 -6.94 31.64 2.53
C GLU A 47 -5.59 30.92 2.54
N LEU A 48 -5.13 30.47 1.39
CA LEU A 48 -3.87 29.74 1.24
C LEU A 48 -2.74 30.70 0.92
N GLY A 49 -1.58 30.50 1.56
CA GLY A 49 -0.42 31.36 1.39
C GLY A 49 0.92 30.59 1.45
N THR A 50 2.00 31.30 1.18
CA THR A 50 3.36 30.74 1.21
C THR A 50 4.16 31.31 2.39
N LEU A 51 5.00 30.47 2.99
CA LEU A 51 6.01 30.87 3.97
C LEU A 51 7.40 30.92 3.33
N PRO A 52 8.31 31.74 3.84
CA PRO A 52 9.72 31.67 3.46
C PRO A 52 10.29 30.27 3.70
N ALA A 53 11.14 29.82 2.77
CA ALA A 53 11.86 28.56 2.93
C ALA A 53 12.68 28.55 4.25
N VAL A 54 12.82 27.34 4.83
CA VAL A 54 13.68 27.09 6.00
C VAL A 54 14.98 26.42 5.54
N GLU A 55 16.02 26.47 6.38
CA GLU A 55 17.33 25.88 6.03
C GLU A 55 17.23 24.36 5.79
N SER A 56 16.36 23.67 6.53
CA SER A 56 16.10 22.23 6.36
C SER A 56 14.67 21.91 6.67
N GLY A 57 14.12 20.91 5.95
CA GLY A 57 12.77 20.41 6.14
C GLY A 57 11.69 21.37 5.63
N GLU A 58 10.49 21.25 6.19
CA GLU A 58 9.32 22.01 5.80
C GLU A 58 8.53 22.50 7.02
N ARG A 59 7.71 23.55 6.83
CA ARG A 59 6.90 24.14 7.90
C ARG A 59 5.55 24.62 7.36
N PHE A 60 4.51 24.53 8.20
CA PHE A 60 3.24 25.20 7.98
C PHE A 60 2.83 26.05 9.17
N ARG A 61 1.93 27.02 8.92
CA ARG A 61 1.29 27.86 9.91
C ARG A 61 -0.20 27.97 9.64
N ILE A 62 -1.00 27.87 10.69
CA ILE A 62 -2.46 28.05 10.67
C ILE A 62 -2.82 29.20 11.57
N SER A 63 -3.65 30.12 11.10
CA SER A 63 -4.14 31.27 11.85
C SER A 63 -5.51 31.72 11.36
N SER A 64 -6.17 32.62 12.07
CA SER A 64 -7.35 33.32 11.58
C SER A 64 -6.95 34.60 10.85
N ALA A 65 -7.64 34.92 9.74
CA ALA A 65 -7.48 36.17 8.99
C ALA A 65 -8.88 36.76 8.72
N GLY A 66 -9.37 37.60 9.62
CA GLY A 66 -10.77 38.03 9.60
C GLY A 66 -11.72 36.84 9.77
N GLU A 67 -12.57 36.61 8.77
CA GLU A 67 -13.51 35.48 8.74
C GLU A 67 -12.92 34.24 8.01
N HIS A 68 -11.65 34.28 7.62
CA HIS A 68 -10.99 33.20 6.89
C HIS A 68 -10.03 32.41 7.78
N ILE A 69 -9.87 31.13 7.42
CA ILE A 69 -8.87 30.22 7.95
C ILE A 69 -7.63 30.38 7.05
N ARG A 70 -6.60 31.04 7.58
CA ARG A 70 -5.35 31.22 6.84
C ARG A 70 -4.44 30.03 7.11
N VAL A 71 -4.02 29.34 6.04
CA VAL A 71 -3.01 28.28 6.09
C VAL A 71 -1.86 28.65 5.15
N GLU A 72 -0.66 28.60 5.67
CA GLU A 72 0.56 28.96 4.95
C GLU A 72 1.58 27.82 5.05
N GLY A 73 2.32 27.55 3.98
CA GLY A 73 3.34 26.50 3.94
C GLY A 73 4.61 26.93 3.22
N THR A 74 5.75 26.32 3.59
CA THR A 74 7.03 26.51 2.87
C THR A 74 7.05 25.78 1.52
N THR A 75 6.20 24.76 1.36
CA THR A 75 6.01 23.94 0.15
C THR A 75 4.53 23.64 -0.05
N PRO A 76 4.09 23.20 -1.24
CA PRO A 76 2.74 22.70 -1.49
C PRO A 76 2.33 21.59 -0.52
N SER A 77 3.23 20.63 -0.26
CA SER A 77 3.01 19.52 0.67
C SER A 77 2.79 20.01 2.11
N ALA A 78 3.64 20.92 2.60
CA ALA A 78 3.49 21.51 3.93
C ALA A 78 2.17 22.30 4.05
N LEU A 79 1.81 23.06 3.01
CA LEU A 79 0.58 23.82 2.97
C LEU A 79 -0.66 22.91 3.09
N LEU A 80 -0.74 21.86 2.27
CA LEU A 80 -1.88 20.93 2.30
C LEU A 80 -1.91 20.11 3.60
N PHE A 81 -0.75 19.73 4.14
CA PHE A 81 -0.73 19.07 5.44
C PHE A 81 -1.17 20.00 6.58
N GLY A 82 -0.85 21.29 6.47
CA GLY A 82 -1.40 22.31 7.38
C GLY A 82 -2.93 22.37 7.32
N VAL A 83 -3.52 22.27 6.13
CA VAL A 83 -4.98 22.13 5.97
C VAL A 83 -5.47 20.85 6.67
N ASN A 84 -4.81 19.71 6.43
CA ASN A 84 -5.19 18.45 7.08
C ASN A 84 -5.09 18.53 8.61
N TRP A 85 -4.03 19.14 9.13
CA TRP A 85 -3.89 19.38 10.58
C TRP A 85 -5.02 20.20 11.14
N TYR A 86 -5.42 21.28 10.44
CA TYR A 86 -6.59 22.07 10.81
C TYR A 86 -7.87 21.23 10.80
N LEU A 87 -8.09 20.43 9.74
CA LEU A 87 -9.26 19.56 9.62
C LEU A 87 -9.34 18.58 10.81
N LYS A 88 -8.22 17.96 11.18
CA LYS A 88 -8.14 16.99 12.26
C LYS A 88 -8.37 17.60 13.64
N TYR A 89 -7.68 18.70 13.97
CA TYR A 89 -7.53 19.18 15.35
C TYR A 89 -8.31 20.44 15.67
N VAL A 90 -8.88 21.10 14.66
CA VAL A 90 -9.70 22.31 14.88
C VAL A 90 -11.14 22.10 14.41
N ALA A 91 -11.31 21.58 13.20
CA ALA A 91 -12.63 21.32 12.62
C ALA A 91 -13.21 19.95 13.03
N HIS A 92 -12.38 19.02 13.50
CA HIS A 92 -12.72 17.64 13.84
C HIS A 92 -13.48 16.94 12.72
N VAL A 93 -12.92 16.98 11.51
CA VAL A 93 -13.42 16.28 10.32
C VAL A 93 -12.37 15.35 9.77
N GLN A 94 -12.81 14.33 9.05
CA GLN A 94 -11.96 13.30 8.48
C GLN A 94 -12.12 13.26 6.96
N ILE A 95 -10.98 13.21 6.27
CA ILE A 95 -10.85 12.83 4.86
C ILE A 95 -9.84 11.69 4.81
N SER A 96 -10.24 10.55 4.25
CA SER A 96 -9.38 9.36 4.17
C SER A 96 -9.63 8.55 2.90
N PRO A 97 -8.75 7.60 2.56
CA PRO A 97 -9.01 6.65 1.46
C PRO A 97 -10.33 5.88 1.63
N ASP A 98 -10.73 5.63 2.89
CA ASP A 98 -11.84 4.74 3.29
C ASP A 98 -13.08 5.50 3.79
N GLY A 99 -13.33 6.65 3.25
CA GLY A 99 -14.51 7.46 3.54
C GLY A 99 -14.20 8.79 4.17
N ASP A 100 -15.18 9.70 4.02
CA ASP A 100 -15.07 11.07 4.49
C ASP A 100 -16.17 11.36 5.53
N ARG A 101 -15.79 12.22 6.46
CA ARG A 101 -16.75 12.88 7.35
C ARG A 101 -16.45 14.37 7.40
N VAL A 102 -17.06 15.14 6.51
CA VAL A 102 -16.85 16.60 6.39
C VAL A 102 -18.09 17.37 6.84
N GLY A 103 -19.29 16.96 6.41
CA GLY A 103 -20.52 17.71 6.64
C GLY A 103 -20.65 18.95 5.75
N ARG A 104 -21.63 19.81 6.04
CA ARG A 104 -21.92 21.03 5.28
C ARG A 104 -21.76 22.32 6.11
N ALA A 105 -21.59 22.22 7.41
CA ALA A 105 -21.45 23.37 8.30
C ALA A 105 -20.17 24.14 8.01
N ALA A 106 -20.19 25.44 8.29
CA ALA A 106 -19.00 26.26 8.28
C ALA A 106 -18.02 25.78 9.36
N PHE A 107 -16.73 25.82 9.04
CA PHE A 107 -15.68 25.43 9.97
C PHE A 107 -15.35 26.54 10.96
N PRO A 108 -14.98 26.20 12.23
CA PRO A 108 -14.61 27.19 13.23
C PRO A 108 -13.29 27.87 12.91
N LEU A 109 -13.14 29.13 13.26
CA LEU A 109 -11.86 29.81 13.17
C LEU A 109 -10.85 29.27 14.19
N PRO A 110 -9.54 29.17 13.84
CA PRO A 110 -8.50 28.83 14.80
C PRO A 110 -8.46 29.85 15.95
N ARG A 111 -8.45 29.39 17.19
CA ARG A 111 -8.38 30.26 18.37
C ARG A 111 -6.96 30.78 18.63
N THR A 112 -5.96 30.05 18.22
CA THR A 112 -4.53 30.38 18.38
C THR A 112 -3.78 30.06 17.10
N VAL A 113 -2.61 30.64 16.92
CA VAL A 113 -1.69 30.26 15.85
C VAL A 113 -1.15 28.86 16.12
N ILE A 114 -1.20 28.01 15.13
CA ILE A 114 -0.64 26.65 15.16
C ILE A 114 0.50 26.59 14.14
N GLU A 115 1.67 26.19 14.59
CA GLU A 115 2.83 25.94 13.72
C GLU A 115 3.38 24.54 13.96
N ARG A 116 3.79 23.87 12.86
CA ARG A 116 4.50 22.60 12.89
C ARG A 116 5.55 22.58 11.79
N SER A 117 6.60 21.81 12.03
CA SER A 117 7.66 21.57 11.06
C SER A 117 8.05 20.11 11.02
N THR A 118 8.68 19.71 9.94
CA THR A 118 9.32 18.41 9.77
C THR A 118 10.78 18.61 9.34
N PRO A 119 11.73 17.88 9.91
CA PRO A 119 13.12 17.91 9.44
C PRO A 119 13.32 17.06 8.17
N TYR A 120 12.37 16.23 7.82
CA TYR A 120 12.48 15.21 6.78
C TYR A 120 12.28 15.79 5.38
N THR A 121 13.18 15.43 4.47
CA THR A 121 13.11 15.82 3.05
C THR A 121 11.99 15.08 2.33
N TYR A 122 11.80 13.78 2.64
CA TYR A 122 10.88 12.93 1.90
C TYR A 122 9.79 12.35 2.79
N ARG A 123 8.58 12.36 2.27
CA ARG A 123 7.41 11.61 2.75
C ARG A 123 6.85 10.92 1.52
N LEU A 124 7.33 9.68 1.31
CA LEU A 124 7.02 8.88 0.13
C LEU A 124 5.76 8.06 0.35
N ALA A 125 5.01 7.80 -0.69
CA ALA A 125 3.91 6.85 -0.69
C ALA A 125 3.92 5.98 -1.93
N LEU A 126 3.24 4.86 -1.79
CA LEU A 126 3.01 3.74 -2.68
C LEU A 126 4.23 2.82 -2.76
N ASN A 127 3.94 1.55 -2.46
CA ASN A 127 4.78 0.40 -2.69
C ASN A 127 4.61 -0.05 -4.16
N GLU A 128 5.56 -0.76 -4.70
CA GLU A 128 5.51 -1.31 -6.06
C GLU A 128 4.24 -2.16 -6.27
N ASN A 129 3.84 -2.93 -5.25
CA ASN A 129 2.71 -3.86 -5.35
C ASN A 129 1.33 -3.16 -5.38
N VAL A 130 1.25 -1.87 -5.07
CA VAL A 130 -0.02 -1.12 -5.05
C VAL A 130 -0.67 -1.06 -6.43
N ASP A 131 0.10 -0.91 -7.53
CA ASP A 131 -0.48 -0.92 -8.89
C ASP A 131 -1.04 -2.31 -9.26
N GLY A 132 -0.63 -3.38 -8.57
CA GLY A 132 -1.21 -4.72 -8.63
C GLY A 132 -2.42 -4.91 -7.71
N TYR A 133 -2.24 -4.85 -6.40
CA TYR A 133 -3.27 -5.21 -5.41
C TYR A 133 -4.39 -4.19 -5.22
N SER A 134 -4.21 -2.93 -5.62
CA SER A 134 -5.22 -1.89 -5.43
C SER A 134 -5.58 -1.14 -6.72
N ALA A 135 -4.60 -0.77 -7.53
CA ALA A 135 -4.75 0.25 -8.55
C ALA A 135 -4.63 -0.18 -10.02
N PRO A 136 -4.57 -1.48 -10.43
CA PRO A 136 -4.23 -1.84 -11.81
C PRO A 136 -5.21 -1.26 -12.84
N TYR A 137 -6.48 -1.10 -12.42
CA TYR A 137 -7.59 -0.66 -13.25
C TYR A 137 -8.25 0.64 -12.76
N TRP A 138 -7.63 1.40 -11.85
CA TRP A 138 -8.22 2.66 -11.40
C TRP A 138 -8.42 3.63 -12.55
N SER A 139 -9.60 4.26 -12.58
CA SER A 139 -9.92 5.37 -13.47
C SER A 139 -9.15 6.64 -13.08
N TRP A 140 -9.12 7.62 -13.98
CA TRP A 140 -8.54 8.94 -13.66
C TRP A 140 -9.21 9.59 -12.43
N SER A 141 -10.54 9.53 -12.32
CA SER A 141 -11.23 10.11 -11.16
C SER A 141 -10.83 9.47 -9.83
N ARG A 142 -10.57 8.14 -9.81
CA ARG A 142 -10.06 7.47 -8.62
C ARG A 142 -8.62 7.88 -8.33
N TRP A 143 -7.75 7.92 -9.32
CA TRP A 143 -6.38 8.41 -9.16
C TRP A 143 -6.32 9.86 -8.71
N GLN A 144 -7.15 10.75 -9.27
CA GLN A 144 -7.20 12.15 -8.85
C GLN A 144 -7.57 12.27 -7.37
N ARG A 145 -8.58 11.50 -6.93
CA ARG A 145 -8.97 11.45 -5.52
C ARG A 145 -7.82 10.96 -4.65
N GLU A 146 -7.13 9.89 -5.05
CA GLU A 146 -6.01 9.33 -4.30
C GLU A 146 -4.86 10.32 -4.17
N VAL A 147 -4.46 10.95 -5.27
CA VAL A 147 -3.42 11.99 -5.26
C VAL A 147 -3.82 13.17 -4.36
N ASP A 148 -5.09 13.59 -4.38
CA ASP A 148 -5.57 14.67 -3.51
C ASP A 148 -5.49 14.27 -2.02
N VAL A 149 -5.80 13.03 -1.66
CA VAL A 149 -5.68 12.52 -0.28
C VAL A 149 -4.21 12.38 0.13
N LEU A 150 -3.34 11.85 -0.74
CA LEU A 150 -1.91 11.77 -0.48
C LEU A 150 -1.30 13.16 -0.26
N ALA A 151 -1.64 14.12 -1.11
CA ALA A 151 -1.19 15.51 -0.98
C ALA A 151 -1.67 16.15 0.35
N LEU A 152 -2.94 15.93 0.70
CA LEU A 152 -3.51 16.39 1.98
C LEU A 152 -2.81 15.72 3.18
N SER A 153 -2.32 14.50 3.02
CA SER A 153 -1.56 13.76 4.04
C SER A 153 -0.08 14.15 4.11
N GLY A 154 0.35 15.18 3.38
CA GLY A 154 1.71 15.72 3.41
C GLY A 154 2.73 14.89 2.64
N ILE A 155 2.29 13.97 1.79
CA ILE A 155 3.16 13.20 0.89
C ILE A 155 3.75 14.13 -0.17
N ASN A 156 5.07 13.98 -0.43
CA ASN A 156 5.80 14.80 -1.41
C ASN A 156 6.59 13.98 -2.43
N ALA A 157 6.52 12.65 -2.37
CA ALA A 157 7.05 11.74 -3.39
C ALA A 157 6.09 10.55 -3.56
N VAL A 158 5.80 10.13 -4.81
CA VAL A 158 4.85 9.04 -5.10
C VAL A 158 5.39 8.16 -6.22
N LEU A 159 5.44 6.86 -6.00
CA LEU A 159 5.81 5.88 -7.02
C LEU A 159 4.73 5.77 -8.09
N VAL A 160 5.13 5.79 -9.36
CA VAL A 160 4.26 5.68 -10.53
C VAL A 160 4.85 4.67 -11.50
N GLU A 161 4.43 3.43 -11.40
CA GLU A 161 4.87 2.36 -12.29
C GLU A 161 4.08 2.31 -13.59
N ARG A 162 2.81 2.71 -13.53
CA ARG A 162 1.88 2.72 -14.67
C ARG A 162 2.48 3.46 -15.87
N GLY A 163 2.41 2.83 -17.05
CA GLY A 163 2.93 3.38 -18.29
C GLY A 163 4.36 2.95 -18.62
N THR A 164 5.08 2.31 -17.69
CA THR A 164 6.41 1.73 -17.95
C THR A 164 6.34 0.61 -18.99
N ASP A 165 5.21 -0.10 -19.10
CA ASP A 165 4.88 -1.00 -20.20
C ASP A 165 5.11 -0.36 -21.59
N THR A 166 4.66 0.89 -21.77
CA THR A 166 4.87 1.61 -23.03
C THR A 166 6.32 2.03 -23.22
N VAL A 167 7.05 2.32 -22.14
CA VAL A 167 8.49 2.62 -22.21
C VAL A 167 9.26 1.38 -22.66
N LEU A 168 9.04 0.24 -22.00
CA LEU A 168 9.64 -1.06 -22.36
C LEU A 168 9.26 -1.46 -23.79
N TYR A 169 7.98 -1.35 -24.16
CA TYR A 169 7.53 -1.62 -25.52
C TYR A 169 8.34 -0.85 -26.56
N ARG A 170 8.52 0.46 -26.39
CA ARG A 170 9.28 1.31 -27.33
C ARG A 170 10.76 0.95 -27.35
N THR A 171 11.35 0.73 -26.17
CA THR A 171 12.77 0.39 -26.01
C THR A 171 13.13 -0.87 -26.78
N PHE A 172 12.33 -1.94 -26.63
CA PHE A 172 12.59 -3.20 -27.34
C PHE A 172 12.20 -3.14 -28.82
N ARG A 173 11.23 -2.29 -29.19
CA ARG A 173 10.97 -2.00 -30.62
C ARG A 173 12.16 -1.35 -31.32
N ASP A 174 12.91 -0.47 -30.66
CA ASP A 174 14.09 0.20 -31.21
C ASP A 174 15.25 -0.78 -31.52
N VAL A 175 15.28 -1.94 -30.85
CA VAL A 175 16.28 -2.97 -31.08
C VAL A 175 15.75 -4.15 -31.91
N GLY A 176 14.60 -3.98 -32.59
CA GLY A 176 14.12 -4.88 -33.63
C GLY A 176 13.17 -5.98 -33.19
N TYR A 177 12.65 -5.97 -31.95
CA TYR A 177 11.57 -6.87 -31.58
C TYR A 177 10.28 -6.51 -32.33
N ALA A 178 9.52 -7.52 -32.79
CA ALA A 178 8.23 -7.29 -33.41
C ALA A 178 7.16 -6.83 -32.39
N ASP A 179 6.14 -6.10 -32.85
CA ASP A 179 5.04 -5.60 -32.02
C ASP A 179 4.40 -6.69 -31.17
N ALA A 180 4.06 -7.81 -31.80
CA ALA A 180 3.40 -8.92 -31.12
C ALA A 180 4.29 -9.63 -30.10
N GLU A 181 5.60 -9.65 -30.31
CA GLU A 181 6.57 -10.28 -29.39
C GLU A 181 6.59 -9.52 -28.06
N ILE A 182 6.77 -8.20 -28.11
CA ILE A 182 6.82 -7.39 -26.88
C ILE A 182 5.47 -7.37 -26.17
N ARG A 183 4.35 -7.26 -26.88
CA ARG A 183 3.02 -7.30 -26.24
C ARG A 183 2.72 -8.65 -25.55
N ARG A 184 3.34 -9.76 -25.99
CA ARG A 184 3.27 -11.06 -25.29
C ARG A 184 4.23 -11.14 -24.10
N TRP A 185 5.36 -10.45 -24.16
CA TRP A 185 6.32 -10.42 -23.07
C TRP A 185 5.86 -9.55 -21.88
N LEU A 186 5.12 -8.48 -22.13
CA LEU A 186 4.62 -7.62 -21.09
C LEU A 186 3.52 -8.34 -20.29
N ALA A 187 3.64 -8.33 -18.96
CA ALA A 187 2.64 -8.84 -18.06
C ALA A 187 1.36 -7.98 -18.07
N ALA A 188 0.23 -8.60 -17.75
CA ALA A 188 -1.05 -7.89 -17.63
C ALA A 188 -1.05 -6.92 -16.42
N PRO A 189 -1.94 -5.92 -16.42
CA PRO A 189 -1.88 -4.81 -15.46
C PRO A 189 -1.81 -5.21 -13.99
N ALA A 190 -2.54 -6.24 -13.55
CA ALA A 190 -2.55 -6.65 -12.15
C ALA A 190 -1.25 -7.40 -11.73
N HIS A 191 -0.43 -7.85 -12.68
CA HIS A 191 0.82 -8.57 -12.43
C HIS A 191 2.07 -7.82 -12.91
N GLN A 192 1.92 -6.62 -13.47
CA GLN A 192 2.99 -5.91 -14.16
C GLN A 192 4.11 -5.45 -13.22
N ASN A 193 3.78 -5.02 -12.03
CA ASN A 193 4.74 -4.58 -11.04
C ASN A 193 5.78 -5.66 -10.68
N TRP A 194 5.39 -6.94 -10.56
CA TRP A 194 6.36 -8.04 -10.35
C TRP A 194 7.26 -8.30 -11.56
N GLN A 195 6.79 -7.97 -12.77
CA GLN A 195 7.68 -7.97 -13.93
C GLN A 195 8.70 -6.84 -13.86
N LEU A 196 8.29 -5.65 -13.41
CA LEU A 196 9.19 -4.49 -13.26
C LEU A 196 10.24 -4.72 -12.18
N MET A 197 9.90 -5.42 -11.10
CA MET A 197 10.83 -5.88 -10.07
C MET A 197 11.71 -7.06 -10.51
N GLY A 198 11.49 -7.64 -11.70
CA GLY A 198 12.25 -8.79 -12.18
C GLY A 198 11.86 -10.13 -11.57
N ASN A 199 10.69 -10.24 -10.96
CA ASN A 199 10.23 -11.44 -10.28
C ASN A 199 9.52 -12.41 -11.22
N LEU A 200 8.73 -11.91 -12.17
CA LEU A 200 8.00 -12.75 -13.13
C LEU A 200 8.13 -12.27 -14.57
N CYS A 201 7.92 -13.17 -15.51
CA CYS A 201 7.72 -12.89 -16.93
C CYS A 201 6.29 -13.22 -17.35
N CYS A 202 5.70 -12.32 -18.13
CA CYS A 202 4.75 -12.62 -19.19
C CYS A 202 3.36 -13.11 -18.78
N PHE A 203 2.90 -13.02 -17.54
CA PHE A 203 1.58 -13.54 -17.14
C PHE A 203 0.42 -12.63 -17.60
N GLY A 204 -0.68 -13.24 -18.02
CA GLY A 204 -1.95 -12.55 -18.36
C GLY A 204 -1.98 -11.82 -19.70
N GLY A 205 -0.85 -11.79 -20.46
CA GLY A 205 -0.79 -11.17 -21.78
C GLY A 205 -1.50 -11.97 -22.90
N PRO A 206 -1.45 -11.50 -24.15
CA PRO A 206 -0.78 -10.29 -24.67
C PRO A 206 -1.58 -9.03 -24.43
N LEU A 207 -0.87 -7.92 -24.16
CA LEU A 207 -1.49 -6.59 -24.08
C LEU A 207 -1.92 -6.12 -25.47
N SER A 208 -3.07 -5.41 -25.56
CA SER A 208 -3.45 -4.73 -26.80
C SER A 208 -2.70 -3.40 -26.96
N ARG A 209 -2.60 -2.90 -28.19
CA ARG A 209 -2.11 -1.54 -28.45
C ARG A 209 -2.99 -0.48 -27.81
N ALA A 210 -4.31 -0.71 -27.78
CA ALA A 210 -5.28 0.20 -27.16
C ALA A 210 -5.01 0.32 -25.66
N LEU A 211 -4.78 -0.81 -24.95
CA LEU A 211 -4.47 -0.83 -23.54
C LEU A 211 -3.17 -0.08 -23.23
N LEU A 212 -2.09 -0.30 -23.99
CA LEU A 212 -0.83 0.43 -23.84
C LEU A 212 -1.04 1.96 -24.00
N VAL A 213 -1.87 2.38 -24.97
CA VAL A 213 -2.19 3.81 -25.16
C VAL A 213 -2.96 4.36 -23.96
N GLN A 214 -3.97 3.65 -23.47
CA GLN A 214 -4.79 4.08 -22.34
C GLN A 214 -3.95 4.18 -21.05
N ARG A 215 -3.11 3.18 -20.75
CA ARG A 215 -2.22 3.19 -19.59
C ARG A 215 -1.21 4.33 -19.64
N ARG A 216 -0.64 4.60 -20.81
CA ARG A 216 0.24 5.76 -21.05
C ARG A 216 -0.49 7.10 -20.79
N VAL A 217 -1.71 7.25 -21.29
CA VAL A 217 -2.51 8.48 -21.05
C VAL A 217 -2.78 8.67 -19.58
N SER A 218 -3.22 7.61 -18.88
CA SER A 218 -3.44 7.63 -17.44
C SER A 218 -2.17 7.99 -16.67
N ALA A 219 -1.03 7.37 -16.98
CA ALA A 219 0.25 7.68 -16.35
C ALA A 219 0.65 9.15 -16.51
N ARG A 220 0.46 9.71 -17.72
CA ARG A 220 0.73 11.15 -17.96
C ARG A 220 -0.16 12.06 -17.12
N GLN A 221 -1.42 11.69 -16.93
CA GLN A 221 -2.34 12.46 -16.08
C GLN A 221 -1.89 12.43 -14.62
N ILE A 222 -1.49 11.23 -14.12
CA ILE A 222 -0.99 11.06 -12.75
C ILE A 222 0.27 11.90 -12.55
N VAL A 223 1.29 11.73 -13.40
CA VAL A 223 2.56 12.44 -13.30
C VAL A 223 2.38 13.97 -13.40
N ALA A 224 1.52 14.44 -14.30
CA ALA A 224 1.22 15.86 -14.41
C ALA A 224 0.57 16.41 -13.13
N ARG A 225 -0.41 15.65 -12.58
CA ARG A 225 -1.10 16.06 -11.35
C ARG A 225 -0.18 16.08 -10.14
N LEU A 226 0.70 15.10 -9.99
CA LEU A 226 1.71 15.09 -8.92
C LEU A 226 2.57 16.36 -8.99
N ARG A 227 3.10 16.68 -10.17
CA ARG A 227 3.94 17.88 -10.36
C ARG A 227 3.20 19.19 -10.09
N GLU A 228 1.94 19.29 -10.49
CA GLU A 228 1.10 20.46 -10.16
C GLU A 228 1.02 20.72 -8.66
N LEU A 229 1.04 19.66 -7.85
CA LEU A 229 1.00 19.70 -6.38
C LEU A 229 2.39 19.68 -5.73
N GLY A 230 3.46 19.89 -6.50
CA GLY A 230 4.82 19.85 -5.99
C GLY A 230 5.28 18.48 -5.49
N ILE A 231 4.57 17.40 -5.87
CA ILE A 231 4.91 16.02 -5.50
C ILE A 231 5.84 15.45 -6.56
N THR A 232 6.97 14.88 -6.13
CA THR A 232 7.93 14.23 -7.02
C THR A 232 7.39 12.87 -7.48
N PRO A 233 7.15 12.64 -8.78
CA PRO A 233 6.84 11.32 -9.27
C PRO A 233 8.12 10.46 -9.23
N VAL A 234 8.14 9.37 -8.47
CA VAL A 234 9.18 8.35 -8.54
C VAL A 234 8.86 7.45 -9.74
N LEU A 235 9.79 7.27 -10.66
CA LEU A 235 9.58 6.51 -11.88
C LEU A 235 10.47 5.27 -11.90
N PRO A 236 10.03 4.11 -12.43
CA PRO A 236 10.91 2.97 -12.62
C PRO A 236 12.11 3.30 -13.50
N GLY A 237 13.30 2.82 -13.11
CA GLY A 237 14.51 2.89 -13.91
C GLY A 237 14.77 1.58 -14.68
N TYR A 238 15.83 1.54 -15.48
CA TYR A 238 16.24 0.36 -16.24
C TYR A 238 17.50 -0.26 -15.62
N TYR A 239 17.39 -1.49 -15.16
CA TYR A 239 18.49 -2.22 -14.53
C TYR A 239 18.89 -3.50 -15.26
N GLY A 240 18.29 -3.79 -16.43
CA GLY A 240 18.74 -4.87 -17.30
C GLY A 240 17.75 -6.02 -17.53
N ILE A 241 16.47 -5.90 -17.17
CA ILE A 241 15.47 -6.94 -17.52
C ILE A 241 15.31 -7.06 -19.03
N VAL A 242 15.36 -8.31 -19.53
CA VAL A 242 15.22 -8.60 -20.96
C VAL A 242 14.33 -9.83 -21.20
N PRO A 243 13.68 -9.93 -22.40
CA PRO A 243 12.92 -11.11 -22.77
C PRO A 243 13.78 -12.39 -22.78
N ALA A 244 13.16 -13.54 -22.50
CA ALA A 244 13.86 -14.83 -22.41
C ALA A 244 14.60 -15.24 -23.71
N ASP A 245 14.14 -14.77 -24.87
CA ASP A 245 14.78 -15.05 -26.16
C ASP A 245 15.91 -14.06 -26.53
N PHE A 246 16.21 -13.10 -25.65
CA PHE A 246 17.22 -12.07 -25.88
C PHE A 246 18.60 -12.63 -26.23
N PRO A 247 19.15 -13.64 -25.52
CA PRO A 247 20.46 -14.23 -25.88
C PRO A 247 20.48 -14.86 -27.26
N ARG A 248 19.34 -15.41 -27.70
CA ARG A 248 19.24 -16.01 -29.07
C ARG A 248 19.24 -14.91 -30.14
N ARG A 249 18.61 -13.78 -29.86
CA ARG A 249 18.50 -12.63 -30.79
C ARG A 249 19.81 -11.83 -30.85
N PHE A 250 20.49 -11.72 -29.71
CA PHE A 250 21.76 -11.01 -29.56
C PHE A 250 22.83 -11.96 -28.98
N PRO A 251 23.39 -12.87 -29.79
CA PRO A 251 24.30 -13.91 -29.29
C PRO A 251 25.63 -13.41 -28.72
N SER A 252 25.99 -12.15 -29.01
CA SER A 252 27.16 -11.48 -28.40
C SER A 252 26.89 -10.85 -27.04
N SER A 253 25.64 -10.76 -26.64
CA SER A 253 25.27 -10.16 -25.38
C SER A 253 25.28 -11.19 -24.25
N HIS A 254 25.82 -10.78 -23.10
CA HIS A 254 25.85 -11.60 -21.90
C HIS A 254 24.61 -11.38 -21.05
N VAL A 255 23.79 -12.42 -20.90
CA VAL A 255 22.56 -12.41 -20.08
C VAL A 255 22.69 -13.46 -18.99
N VAL A 256 22.54 -13.04 -17.74
CA VAL A 256 22.54 -13.92 -16.57
C VAL A 256 21.13 -14.46 -16.35
N PRO A 257 20.94 -15.80 -16.39
CA PRO A 257 19.65 -16.41 -16.03
C PRO A 257 19.31 -16.14 -14.57
N GLN A 258 18.07 -15.73 -14.29
CA GLN A 258 17.64 -15.35 -12.96
C GLN A 258 16.87 -16.46 -12.19
N GLY A 259 16.67 -17.62 -12.83
CA GLY A 259 15.91 -18.71 -12.23
C GLY A 259 14.43 -18.40 -12.08
N GLU A 260 13.86 -18.78 -10.95
CA GLU A 260 12.44 -18.64 -10.67
C GLU A 260 12.20 -17.80 -9.41
N TRP A 261 11.03 -17.19 -9.36
CA TRP A 261 10.46 -16.56 -8.16
C TRP A 261 9.07 -17.14 -7.93
N ALA A 262 8.85 -17.78 -6.78
CA ALA A 262 7.57 -18.36 -6.41
C ALA A 262 6.88 -19.12 -7.57
N GLY A 263 7.65 -19.97 -8.29
CA GLY A 263 7.18 -20.76 -9.44
C GLY A 263 7.08 -20.01 -10.77
N PHE A 264 7.35 -18.71 -10.83
CA PHE A 264 7.45 -17.97 -12.08
C PHE A 264 8.87 -17.90 -12.59
N ALA A 265 9.07 -18.14 -13.90
CA ALA A 265 10.33 -17.81 -14.55
C ALA A 265 10.59 -16.31 -14.49
N ARG A 266 11.77 -15.91 -14.02
CA ARG A 266 12.21 -14.52 -14.01
C ARG A 266 12.64 -14.06 -15.41
N PRO A 267 12.52 -12.77 -15.76
CA PRO A 267 13.20 -12.23 -16.93
C PRO A 267 14.73 -12.36 -16.77
N GLY A 268 15.45 -12.53 -17.88
CA GLY A 268 16.91 -12.53 -17.84
C GLY A 268 17.46 -11.18 -17.41
N TRP A 269 18.63 -11.17 -16.78
CA TRP A 269 19.35 -9.95 -16.42
C TRP A 269 20.51 -9.74 -17.38
N LEU A 270 20.40 -8.71 -18.22
CA LEU A 270 21.47 -8.32 -19.14
C LEU A 270 22.62 -7.70 -18.33
N ASP A 271 23.81 -8.25 -18.49
CA ASP A 271 25.02 -7.76 -17.83
C ASP A 271 25.21 -6.25 -18.07
N PRO A 272 25.24 -5.44 -17.02
CA PRO A 272 25.40 -3.98 -17.16
C PRO A 272 26.70 -3.54 -17.83
N ARG A 273 27.73 -4.42 -17.89
CA ARG A 273 28.98 -4.19 -18.62
C ARG A 273 28.84 -4.37 -20.13
N ASP A 274 27.76 -5.01 -20.58
CA ASP A 274 27.51 -5.25 -22.01
C ASP A 274 27.15 -3.94 -22.73
N PRO A 275 27.73 -3.64 -23.89
CA PRO A 275 27.37 -2.43 -24.66
C PRO A 275 25.89 -2.33 -25.02
N MET A 276 25.19 -3.48 -25.13
CA MET A 276 23.75 -3.50 -25.39
C MET A 276 22.94 -2.99 -24.18
N PHE A 277 23.44 -3.20 -22.95
CA PHE A 277 22.83 -2.62 -21.75
C PHE A 277 22.80 -1.09 -21.83
N ALA A 278 23.93 -0.46 -22.11
CA ALA A 278 24.00 1.00 -22.24
C ALA A 278 23.08 1.52 -23.35
N ARG A 279 22.97 0.78 -24.47
CA ARG A 279 22.05 1.11 -25.57
C ARG A 279 20.58 1.03 -25.15
N LEU A 280 20.18 -0.04 -24.45
CA LEU A 280 18.81 -0.21 -23.96
C LEU A 280 18.47 0.82 -22.89
N ALA A 281 19.36 1.05 -21.94
CA ALA A 281 19.16 2.07 -20.89
C ALA A 281 18.97 3.47 -21.48
N ALA A 282 19.84 3.87 -22.44
CA ALA A 282 19.69 5.15 -23.13
C ALA A 282 18.36 5.25 -23.90
N GLY A 283 17.92 4.15 -24.54
CA GLY A 283 16.62 4.05 -25.21
C GLY A 283 15.47 4.19 -24.23
N PHE A 284 15.53 3.46 -23.11
CA PHE A 284 14.52 3.48 -22.05
C PHE A 284 14.32 4.88 -21.48
N TYR A 285 15.38 5.51 -20.99
CA TYR A 285 15.32 6.85 -20.41
C TYR A 285 14.91 7.92 -21.42
N ARG A 286 15.33 7.80 -22.69
CA ARG A 286 14.86 8.70 -23.76
C ARG A 286 13.35 8.58 -23.96
N HIS A 287 12.79 7.37 -24.02
CA HIS A 287 11.35 7.16 -24.17
C HIS A 287 10.57 7.58 -22.93
N GLN A 288 11.09 7.31 -21.74
CA GLN A 288 10.47 7.71 -20.49
C GLN A 288 10.40 9.24 -20.36
N ARG A 289 11.51 9.93 -20.64
CA ARG A 289 11.56 11.41 -20.66
C ARG A 289 10.56 12.00 -21.66
N ALA A 290 10.48 11.44 -22.85
CA ALA A 290 9.54 11.91 -23.88
C ALA A 290 8.06 11.70 -23.49
N LEU A 291 7.76 10.71 -22.64
CA LEU A 291 6.41 10.38 -22.21
C LEU A 291 6.01 11.10 -20.92
N PHE A 292 6.91 11.19 -19.95
CA PHE A 292 6.62 11.59 -18.57
C PHE A 292 7.48 12.76 -18.08
N GLY A 293 8.50 13.20 -18.84
CA GLY A 293 9.49 14.18 -18.39
C GLY A 293 10.50 13.56 -17.43
N ASP A 294 11.36 14.41 -16.85
CA ASP A 294 12.39 14.00 -15.89
C ASP A 294 11.83 13.83 -14.48
N SER A 295 12.49 13.02 -13.67
CA SER A 295 12.30 12.93 -12.23
C SER A 295 13.64 13.05 -11.50
N GLY A 296 13.57 13.35 -10.21
CA GLY A 296 14.76 13.29 -9.32
C GLY A 296 14.98 11.91 -8.68
N ILE A 297 14.01 10.98 -8.76
CA ILE A 297 14.08 9.67 -8.10
C ILE A 297 13.61 8.59 -9.07
N TYR A 298 14.42 7.53 -9.18
CA TYR A 298 14.13 6.36 -10.04
C TYR A 298 14.24 5.08 -9.25
N ASP A 299 13.20 4.25 -9.32
CA ASP A 299 13.09 3.00 -8.61
C ASP A 299 13.65 1.83 -9.43
N MET A 300 14.53 1.00 -8.83
CA MET A 300 15.10 -0.19 -9.47
C MET A 300 15.47 -1.24 -8.44
N GLU A 301 14.90 -2.43 -8.59
CA GLU A 301 15.06 -3.55 -7.66
C GLU A 301 16.00 -4.64 -8.23
N VAL A 302 17.29 -4.38 -8.21
CA VAL A 302 18.30 -5.37 -8.67
C VAL A 302 18.40 -6.50 -7.64
N PHE A 303 18.22 -7.75 -8.09
CA PHE A 303 18.23 -8.97 -7.26
C PHE A 303 17.11 -9.05 -6.22
N GLN A 304 15.97 -8.45 -6.50
CA GLN A 304 14.80 -8.54 -5.63
C GLN A 304 14.46 -10.01 -5.31
N GLU A 305 14.35 -10.31 -4.02
CA GLU A 305 13.93 -11.62 -3.49
C GLU A 305 14.65 -12.83 -4.11
N GLY A 306 15.97 -12.75 -4.29
CA GLY A 306 16.79 -13.90 -4.69
C GLY A 306 17.30 -13.91 -6.12
N GLY A 307 17.33 -12.80 -6.82
CA GLY A 307 17.98 -12.71 -8.14
C GLY A 307 19.48 -13.05 -8.09
N ALA A 308 20.04 -13.53 -9.20
CA ALA A 308 21.41 -14.01 -9.32
C ALA A 308 22.32 -13.03 -10.09
N ALA A 309 23.53 -12.81 -9.56
CA ALA A 309 24.56 -12.02 -10.25
C ALA A 309 25.35 -12.86 -11.28
N GLY A 310 25.30 -14.20 -11.20
CA GLY A 310 26.11 -15.08 -12.04
C GLY A 310 27.60 -14.81 -11.85
N ASP A 311 28.32 -14.61 -12.95
CA ASP A 311 29.75 -14.24 -12.99
C ASP A 311 29.98 -12.71 -13.03
N VAL A 312 28.92 -11.90 -12.96
CA VAL A 312 29.03 -10.43 -12.93
C VAL A 312 29.42 -9.98 -11.52
N PRO A 313 30.53 -9.28 -11.31
CA PRO A 313 30.85 -8.70 -10.02
C PRO A 313 29.78 -7.67 -9.63
N VAL A 314 29.06 -7.93 -8.53
CA VAL A 314 27.88 -7.16 -8.12
C VAL A 314 28.18 -5.66 -8.00
N ALA A 315 29.30 -5.29 -7.38
CA ALA A 315 29.71 -3.89 -7.27
C ALA A 315 29.91 -3.21 -8.65
N THR A 316 30.42 -3.95 -9.63
CA THR A 316 30.61 -3.43 -10.99
C THR A 316 29.26 -3.28 -11.70
N GLY A 317 28.41 -4.31 -11.64
CA GLY A 317 27.08 -4.25 -12.22
C GLY A 317 26.24 -3.12 -11.66
N ALA A 318 26.23 -2.97 -10.33
CA ALA A 318 25.51 -1.88 -9.65
C ALA A 318 26.03 -0.50 -10.07
N ARG A 319 27.36 -0.32 -10.14
CA ARG A 319 27.97 0.93 -10.62
C ARG A 319 27.52 1.27 -12.04
N ASP A 320 27.54 0.28 -12.96
CA ASP A 320 27.22 0.52 -14.35
C ASP A 320 25.71 0.78 -14.55
N VAL A 321 24.83 0.17 -13.74
CA VAL A 321 23.39 0.52 -13.67
C VAL A 321 23.21 1.97 -13.21
N GLN A 322 23.88 2.38 -12.11
CA GLN A 322 23.79 3.74 -11.63
C GLN A 322 24.37 4.76 -12.61
N GLN A 323 25.49 4.43 -13.27
CA GLN A 323 26.08 5.31 -14.29
C GLN A 323 25.13 5.51 -15.48
N ALA A 324 24.40 4.48 -15.91
CA ALA A 324 23.42 4.61 -16.98
C ALA A 324 22.26 5.53 -16.59
N LEU A 325 21.80 5.45 -15.33
CA LEU A 325 20.80 6.40 -14.79
C LEU A 325 21.36 7.83 -14.79
N LEU A 326 22.54 8.03 -14.21
CA LEU A 326 23.14 9.37 -14.06
C LEU A 326 23.57 9.99 -15.41
N ALA A 327 23.91 9.18 -16.40
CA ALA A 327 24.16 9.66 -17.77
C ALA A 327 22.89 10.22 -18.42
N ALA A 328 21.74 9.62 -18.13
CA ALA A 328 20.44 10.10 -18.61
C ALA A 328 19.91 11.27 -17.75
N HIS A 329 20.04 11.18 -16.42
CA HIS A 329 19.47 12.09 -15.44
C HIS A 329 20.53 12.50 -14.40
N PRO A 330 21.42 13.47 -14.73
CA PRO A 330 22.43 13.94 -13.79
C PRO A 330 21.80 14.47 -12.50
N GLY A 331 22.27 13.98 -11.36
CA GLY A 331 21.74 14.36 -10.04
C GLY A 331 20.55 13.54 -9.56
N ALA A 332 20.03 12.59 -10.34
CA ALA A 332 18.97 11.70 -9.87
C ALA A 332 19.45 10.74 -8.77
N SER A 333 18.51 10.29 -7.95
CA SER A 333 18.74 9.24 -6.96
C SER A 333 18.12 7.91 -7.44
N TRP A 334 18.85 6.84 -7.25
CA TRP A 334 18.35 5.48 -7.38
C TRP A 334 17.65 5.09 -6.06
N MET A 335 16.34 4.85 -6.11
CA MET A 335 15.57 4.30 -4.99
C MET A 335 15.63 2.77 -5.04
N MET A 336 15.77 2.12 -3.88
CA MET A 336 15.72 0.67 -3.73
C MET A 336 15.22 0.27 -2.35
N LEU A 337 14.69 -0.95 -2.23
CA LEU A 337 14.20 -1.48 -0.96
C LEU A 337 15.32 -2.09 -0.12
N ALA A 338 15.24 -1.89 1.19
CA ALA A 338 15.85 -2.77 2.16
C ALA A 338 14.83 -3.85 2.55
N TRP A 339 14.96 -5.02 1.90
CA TRP A 339 14.07 -6.15 2.06
C TRP A 339 14.81 -7.47 1.83
N GLN A 340 14.67 -8.43 2.74
CA GLN A 340 15.25 -9.80 2.63
C GLN A 340 16.75 -9.85 2.28
N GLY A 341 17.54 -8.93 2.87
CA GLY A 341 18.98 -8.87 2.64
C GLY A 341 19.42 -7.98 1.47
N ASN A 342 18.50 -7.33 0.77
CA ASN A 342 18.78 -6.19 -0.09
C ASN A 342 18.79 -4.87 0.74
N PRO A 343 19.53 -3.83 0.34
CA PRO A 343 20.60 -3.90 -0.67
C PRO A 343 21.78 -4.76 -0.18
N ARG A 344 22.29 -5.60 -1.06
CA ARG A 344 23.45 -6.44 -0.76
C ARG A 344 24.66 -5.57 -0.37
N PRO A 345 25.47 -5.97 0.62
CA PRO A 345 26.64 -5.20 1.04
C PRO A 345 27.66 -4.96 -0.08
N ASP A 346 27.84 -5.90 -1.00
CA ASP A 346 28.71 -5.78 -2.16
C ASP A 346 28.14 -4.82 -3.23
N LEU A 347 26.82 -4.75 -3.43
CA LEU A 347 26.16 -3.76 -4.25
C LEU A 347 26.49 -2.34 -3.78
N LEU A 348 26.33 -2.08 -2.47
CA LEU A 348 26.60 -0.79 -1.85
C LEU A 348 28.06 -0.32 -1.96
N THR A 349 29.01 -1.21 -2.28
CA THR A 349 30.41 -0.83 -2.54
C THR A 349 30.62 -0.27 -3.94
N GLY A 350 29.74 -0.59 -4.88
CA GLY A 350 29.88 -0.19 -6.27
C GLY A 350 29.29 1.16 -6.62
N VAL A 351 28.38 1.68 -5.80
CA VAL A 351 27.54 2.85 -6.11
C VAL A 351 27.98 4.11 -5.37
N ASP A 352 27.72 5.27 -5.97
CA ASP A 352 27.79 6.55 -5.28
C ASP A 352 26.54 6.71 -4.39
N ARG A 353 26.75 6.64 -3.08
CA ARG A 353 25.67 6.66 -2.07
C ARG A 353 24.93 7.99 -1.98
N ARG A 354 25.52 9.08 -2.47
CA ARG A 354 24.85 10.39 -2.57
C ARG A 354 23.68 10.36 -3.57
N HIS A 355 23.71 9.39 -4.47
CA HIS A 355 22.70 9.13 -5.49
C HIS A 355 21.90 7.85 -5.20
N LEU A 356 21.79 7.47 -3.92
CA LEU A 356 20.90 6.41 -3.43
C LEU A 356 19.84 6.98 -2.51
N LEU A 357 18.69 6.32 -2.48
CA LEU A 357 17.64 6.50 -1.49
C LEU A 357 17.10 5.11 -1.12
N ILE A 358 17.31 4.66 0.11
CA ILE A 358 16.92 3.33 0.53
C ILE A 358 15.61 3.41 1.31
N ILE A 359 14.65 2.56 0.99
CA ILE A 359 13.41 2.42 1.77
C ILE A 359 13.59 1.27 2.75
N ASP A 360 13.79 1.57 4.03
CA ASP A 360 13.98 0.54 5.06
C ASP A 360 12.63 0.00 5.54
N ILE A 361 12.16 -1.10 4.94
CA ILE A 361 11.03 -1.88 5.42
C ILE A 361 11.49 -3.14 6.20
N ASP A 362 12.78 -3.42 6.19
CA ASP A 362 13.37 -4.56 6.91
C ASP A 362 13.64 -4.26 8.39
N HIS A 363 13.46 -3.00 8.83
CA HIS A 363 13.62 -2.61 10.22
C HIS A 363 12.79 -3.47 11.19
N ALA A 364 11.63 -3.99 10.76
CA ALA A 364 10.81 -4.89 11.55
C ALA A 364 11.51 -6.22 11.88
N ARG A 365 12.48 -6.65 11.06
CA ARG A 365 13.25 -7.89 11.21
C ARG A 365 14.60 -7.66 11.88
N VAL A 366 15.10 -6.43 11.85
CA VAL A 366 16.40 -6.04 12.41
C VAL A 366 16.19 -5.34 13.77
N PRO A 367 16.65 -5.91 14.88
CA PRO A 367 16.27 -5.43 16.23
C PRO A 367 17.04 -4.18 16.70
N ARG A 368 17.88 -3.56 15.88
CA ARG A 368 18.64 -2.34 16.23
C ARG A 368 18.05 -1.10 15.58
N ASP A 369 18.16 0.03 16.25
CA ASP A 369 17.67 1.32 15.77
C ASP A 369 18.72 2.07 14.93
N ASP A 370 20.03 1.83 15.14
CA ASP A 370 21.10 2.36 14.25
C ASP A 370 21.17 1.52 12.97
N ARG A 371 20.66 2.12 11.88
CA ARG A 371 20.59 1.52 10.54
C ARG A 371 21.60 2.10 9.55
N GLN A 372 22.21 3.24 9.87
CA GLN A 372 23.09 3.96 8.94
C GLN A 372 24.30 3.13 8.50
N GLN A 373 24.83 2.28 9.38
CA GLN A 373 25.95 1.40 9.04
C GLN A 373 25.57 0.32 8.04
N ASP A 374 24.35 -0.20 8.10
CA ASP A 374 23.86 -1.21 7.16
C ASP A 374 23.81 -0.64 5.73
N PHE A 375 23.46 0.63 5.61
CA PHE A 375 23.33 1.35 4.35
C PHE A 375 24.62 2.12 3.97
N ARG A 376 25.72 1.90 4.69
CA ARG A 376 27.00 2.59 4.48
C ARG A 376 26.84 4.11 4.42
N ASN A 377 26.01 4.66 5.28
CA ASN A 377 25.60 6.07 5.35
C ASN A 377 24.89 6.61 4.10
N ALA A 378 24.28 5.77 3.25
CA ALA A 378 23.35 6.24 2.23
C ALA A 378 22.09 6.83 2.88
N PRO A 379 21.47 7.86 2.29
CA PRO A 379 20.16 8.34 2.74
C PRO A 379 19.11 7.24 2.72
N PHE A 380 18.26 7.19 3.76
CA PHE A 380 17.18 6.21 3.82
C PHE A 380 15.88 6.79 4.40
N LEU A 381 14.77 6.14 4.09
CA LEU A 381 13.44 6.42 4.64
C LEU A 381 13.01 5.28 5.54
N PHE A 382 12.37 5.61 6.67
CA PHE A 382 11.70 4.63 7.50
C PHE A 382 10.39 4.21 6.84
N GLY A 383 10.31 2.96 6.37
CA GLY A 383 9.17 2.42 5.66
C GLY A 383 8.13 1.82 6.60
N GLY A 384 6.89 2.29 6.54
CA GLY A 384 5.75 1.70 7.23
C GLY A 384 5.09 0.61 6.38
N LEU A 385 5.25 -0.65 6.78
CA LEU A 385 4.67 -1.82 6.13
C LEU A 385 3.84 -2.58 7.16
N TRP A 386 2.52 -2.54 7.06
CA TRP A 386 1.57 -3.18 7.97
C TRP A 386 0.51 -4.01 7.27
N GLU A 387 0.45 -3.95 5.95
CA GLU A 387 -0.53 -4.67 5.13
C GLU A 387 0.19 -5.29 3.94
N PHE A 388 -0.10 -6.55 3.66
CA PHE A 388 0.51 -7.40 2.66
C PHE A 388 -0.56 -7.92 1.70
N GLY A 389 -0.23 -8.12 0.44
CA GLY A 389 -1.17 -8.64 -0.57
C GLY A 389 -2.39 -7.75 -0.82
N GLY A 390 -2.38 -6.51 -0.35
CA GLY A 390 -3.55 -5.65 -0.34
C GLY A 390 -4.73 -6.24 0.43
N ARG A 391 -4.50 -7.10 1.42
CA ARG A 391 -5.52 -7.87 2.14
C ARG A 391 -6.44 -7.00 2.97
N THR A 392 -7.65 -7.47 3.20
CA THR A 392 -8.58 -6.80 4.12
C THR A 392 -8.20 -7.16 5.55
N THR A 393 -7.57 -6.24 6.27
CA THR A 393 -7.08 -6.49 7.64
C THR A 393 -7.41 -5.33 8.57
N LEU A 394 -7.65 -5.64 9.86
CA LEU A 394 -7.79 -4.66 10.93
C LEU A 394 -6.70 -4.86 11.95
N GLY A 395 -5.84 -3.86 12.11
CA GLY A 395 -4.78 -3.88 13.10
C GLY A 395 -3.39 -3.66 12.54
N ALA A 396 -2.45 -3.48 13.44
CA ALA A 396 -1.00 -3.34 13.19
C ALA A 396 -0.27 -3.33 14.54
N ASN A 397 1.07 -3.31 14.51
CA ASN A 397 1.87 -3.01 15.70
C ASN A 397 2.13 -1.49 15.80
N VAL A 398 1.12 -0.77 16.26
CA VAL A 398 1.13 0.70 16.28
C VAL A 398 2.28 1.25 17.14
N ARG A 399 2.43 0.72 18.36
CA ARG A 399 3.45 1.22 19.29
C ARG A 399 4.86 0.97 18.79
N ASP A 400 5.12 -0.23 18.27
CA ASP A 400 6.44 -0.53 17.69
C ASP A 400 6.75 0.40 16.51
N LEU A 401 5.81 0.60 15.59
CA LEU A 401 6.01 1.47 14.43
C LEU A 401 6.25 2.94 14.82
N THR A 402 5.46 3.49 15.74
CA THR A 402 5.57 4.90 16.13
C THR A 402 6.81 5.17 16.99
N ASP A 403 7.05 4.35 18.01
CA ASP A 403 8.19 4.53 18.91
C ASP A 403 9.50 4.25 18.18
N ARG A 404 9.51 3.25 17.32
CA ARG A 404 10.69 2.88 16.56
C ARG A 404 11.07 3.92 15.52
N LEU A 405 10.11 4.48 14.79
CA LEU A 405 10.36 5.59 13.87
C LEU A 405 11.13 6.71 14.57
N GLN A 406 10.70 7.08 15.77
CA GLN A 406 11.35 8.14 16.53
C GLN A 406 12.73 7.75 17.05
N ARG A 407 12.92 6.50 17.51
CA ARG A 407 14.24 6.02 17.95
C ARG A 407 15.23 5.96 16.78
N VAL A 408 14.77 5.42 15.64
CA VAL A 408 15.57 5.37 14.40
C VAL A 408 15.93 6.79 13.93
N GLY A 409 14.97 7.72 13.93
CA GLY A 409 15.23 9.11 13.56
C GLY A 409 16.25 9.82 14.45
N ARG A 410 16.31 9.48 15.75
CA ARG A 410 17.32 10.03 16.67
C ARG A 410 18.70 9.36 16.55
N ALA A 411 18.73 8.10 16.12
CA ALA A 411 19.95 7.31 16.02
C ALA A 411 20.70 7.48 14.69
N ASN A 412 20.05 8.10 13.66
CA ASN A 412 20.58 8.13 12.31
C ASN A 412 20.47 9.52 11.68
N ASP A 413 21.58 10.21 11.51
CA ASP A 413 21.64 11.53 10.88
C ASP A 413 21.29 11.51 9.38
N ASN A 414 21.39 10.34 8.73
CA ASN A 414 21.09 10.15 7.32
C ASN A 414 19.68 9.64 7.05
N MET A 415 18.82 9.56 8.07
CA MET A 415 17.39 9.30 7.85
C MET A 415 16.73 10.50 7.19
N ALA A 416 16.40 10.37 5.90
CA ALA A 416 15.89 11.46 5.07
C ALA A 416 14.36 11.59 5.13
N GLY A 417 13.64 10.67 5.79
CA GLY A 417 12.19 10.75 5.88
C GLY A 417 11.46 9.44 6.17
N THR A 418 10.20 9.41 5.76
CA THR A 418 9.28 8.29 5.95
C THR A 418 8.68 7.82 4.63
N ALA A 419 8.21 6.57 4.57
CA ALA A 419 7.48 6.03 3.44
C ALA A 419 6.26 5.23 3.92
N VAL A 420 5.06 5.54 3.40
CA VAL A 420 3.90 4.66 3.48
C VAL A 420 4.07 3.60 2.41
N PHE A 421 4.49 2.42 2.81
CA PHE A 421 5.01 1.41 1.91
C PHE A 421 4.25 0.08 1.99
N THR A 422 2.96 0.14 2.34
CA THR A 422 2.05 -1.00 2.33
C THR A 422 1.79 -1.50 0.92
N GLU A 423 1.55 -2.80 0.75
CA GLU A 423 1.30 -3.41 -0.56
C GLU A 423 -0.08 -3.07 -1.16
N GLY A 424 -0.98 -2.49 -0.36
CA GLY A 424 -2.26 -2.01 -0.82
C GLY A 424 -2.64 -0.66 -0.23
N MET A 425 -3.66 -0.04 -0.80
CA MET A 425 -4.23 1.23 -0.34
C MET A 425 -5.69 1.06 0.04
N GLY A 426 -6.15 1.85 1.02
CA GLY A 426 -7.55 1.85 1.45
C GLY A 426 -7.94 0.63 2.28
N THR A 427 -7.07 0.14 3.15
CA THR A 427 -7.32 -1.04 3.99
C THR A 427 -7.21 -0.79 5.48
N ASN A 428 -6.52 0.27 5.90
CA ASN A 428 -6.27 0.58 7.32
C ASN A 428 -6.17 2.10 7.53
N PRO A 429 -7.32 2.79 7.61
CA PRO A 429 -7.35 4.24 7.72
C PRO A 429 -6.71 4.78 9.01
N PHE A 430 -6.74 4.01 10.11
CA PHE A 430 -6.10 4.39 11.36
C PHE A 430 -4.58 4.49 11.20
N MET A 431 -3.97 3.46 10.64
CA MET A 431 -2.52 3.43 10.44
C MET A 431 -2.05 4.44 9.42
N PHE A 432 -2.76 4.57 8.30
CA PHE A 432 -2.44 5.57 7.28
C PHE A 432 -2.43 6.99 7.86
N ASP A 433 -3.48 7.33 8.62
CA ASP A 433 -3.66 8.66 9.19
C ASP A 433 -2.61 8.97 10.28
N LEU A 434 -2.30 8.00 11.14
CA LEU A 434 -1.28 8.15 12.18
C LEU A 434 0.13 8.20 11.59
N PHE A 435 0.49 7.26 10.72
CA PHE A 435 1.85 7.13 10.21
C PHE A 435 2.26 8.35 9.36
N THR A 436 1.37 8.87 8.51
CA THR A 436 1.65 10.09 7.73
C THR A 436 1.86 11.31 8.60
N GLU A 437 1.24 11.35 9.78
CA GLU A 437 1.39 12.43 10.74
C GLU A 437 2.71 12.36 11.51
N MET A 438 3.31 11.17 11.67
CA MET A 438 4.53 10.96 12.45
C MET A 438 5.72 11.80 11.96
N ALA A 439 5.81 12.05 10.67
CA ALA A 439 6.87 12.90 10.10
C ALA A 439 6.83 14.36 10.59
N TRP A 440 5.71 14.81 11.15
CA TRP A 440 5.45 16.18 11.62
C TRP A 440 5.38 16.28 13.16
N ARG A 441 5.76 15.19 13.85
CA ARG A 441 5.78 15.14 15.31
C ARG A 441 7.20 14.98 15.83
N ASP A 442 7.56 15.89 16.74
CA ASP A 442 8.85 15.92 17.42
C ASP A 442 8.85 15.15 18.75
N GLN A 443 7.65 14.80 19.26
CA GLN A 443 7.45 14.09 20.52
C GLN A 443 6.74 12.74 20.29
N PRO A 444 6.97 11.75 21.17
CA PRO A 444 6.23 10.50 21.19
C PRO A 444 4.72 10.75 21.20
N VAL A 445 3.99 9.91 20.47
CA VAL A 445 2.52 10.00 20.41
C VAL A 445 1.93 9.21 21.56
N ASP A 446 1.11 9.88 22.36
CA ASP A 446 0.18 9.20 23.26
C ASP A 446 -0.93 8.57 22.39
N ILE A 447 -0.88 7.27 22.19
CA ILE A 447 -1.77 6.53 21.28
C ILE A 447 -3.22 6.60 21.77
N GLU A 448 -3.45 6.55 23.08
CA GLU A 448 -4.77 6.64 23.69
C GLU A 448 -5.41 8.02 23.44
N ALA A 449 -4.66 9.08 23.67
CA ALA A 449 -5.12 10.45 23.40
C ALA A 449 -5.34 10.66 21.90
N TRP A 450 -4.44 10.17 21.05
CA TRP A 450 -4.56 10.27 19.60
C TRP A 450 -5.78 9.51 19.06
N ALA A 451 -6.04 8.31 19.57
CA ALA A 451 -7.21 7.51 19.19
C ALA A 451 -8.54 8.20 19.57
N ARG A 452 -8.59 8.91 20.71
CA ARG A 452 -9.77 9.73 21.08
C ARG A 452 -10.03 10.87 20.09
N GLU A 453 -8.98 11.57 19.66
CA GLU A 453 -9.05 12.59 18.62
C GLU A 453 -9.46 11.98 17.26
N TYR A 454 -8.96 10.79 16.95
CA TYR A 454 -9.33 10.04 15.74
C TYR A 454 -10.83 9.71 15.74
N VAL A 455 -11.37 9.18 16.83
CA VAL A 455 -12.81 8.91 17.00
C VAL A 455 -13.64 10.18 16.84
N LEU A 456 -13.22 11.27 17.48
CA LEU A 456 -13.93 12.55 17.42
C LEU A 456 -14.09 13.04 15.97
N ARG A 457 -13.00 13.04 15.18
CA ARG A 457 -13.06 13.50 13.79
C ARG A 457 -13.78 12.51 12.88
N ARG A 458 -13.69 11.21 13.14
CA ARG A 458 -14.33 10.16 12.33
C ARG A 458 -15.83 10.03 12.58
N TYR A 459 -16.29 10.20 13.80
CA TYR A 459 -17.69 9.99 14.14
C TYR A 459 -18.45 11.32 14.42
N GLY A 460 -17.74 12.39 14.75
CA GLY A 460 -18.25 13.75 14.79
C GLY A 460 -18.61 14.28 16.16
N ALA A 461 -18.56 13.47 17.19
CA ALA A 461 -18.66 13.90 18.56
C ALA A 461 -17.95 12.92 19.50
N ALA A 462 -17.61 13.40 20.68
CA ALA A 462 -17.15 12.55 21.77
C ALA A 462 -18.28 11.61 22.21
N ASP A 463 -18.00 10.33 22.28
CA ASP A 463 -18.94 9.32 22.73
C ASP A 463 -18.22 8.27 23.58
N PRO A 464 -18.71 7.94 24.79
CA PRO A 464 -18.01 7.03 25.69
C PRO A 464 -17.94 5.60 25.16
N HIS A 465 -18.93 5.14 24.38
CA HIS A 465 -18.94 3.81 23.81
C HIS A 465 -17.97 3.72 22.61
N ALA A 466 -17.92 4.76 21.76
CA ALA A 466 -16.94 4.85 20.70
C ALA A 466 -15.50 4.85 21.25
N PHE A 467 -15.23 5.62 22.31
CA PHE A 467 -13.93 5.61 22.98
C PHE A 467 -13.61 4.25 23.60
N ALA A 468 -14.57 3.58 24.24
CA ALA A 468 -14.38 2.27 24.83
C ALA A 468 -14.12 1.19 23.75
N ALA A 469 -14.75 1.30 22.59
CA ALA A 469 -14.48 0.39 21.46
C ALA A 469 -13.05 0.55 20.95
N TRP A 470 -12.62 1.79 20.72
CA TRP A 470 -11.27 2.07 20.25
C TRP A 470 -10.19 1.77 21.29
N ASP A 471 -10.48 1.97 22.59
CA ASP A 471 -9.58 1.51 23.66
C ASP A 471 -9.32 0.01 23.59
N VAL A 472 -10.35 -0.80 23.32
CA VAL A 472 -10.17 -2.23 23.07
C VAL A 472 -9.31 -2.48 21.83
N LEU A 473 -9.55 -1.79 20.72
CA LEU A 473 -8.84 -2.00 19.46
C LEU A 473 -7.35 -1.68 19.58
N ILE A 474 -6.99 -0.53 20.21
CA ILE A 474 -5.59 -0.11 20.38
C ILE A 474 -4.79 -0.97 21.37
N HIS A 475 -5.46 -1.76 22.22
CA HIS A 475 -4.85 -2.71 23.16
C HIS A 475 -4.98 -4.17 22.69
N THR A 476 -5.53 -4.41 21.50
CA THR A 476 -5.65 -5.74 20.90
C THR A 476 -5.13 -5.77 19.47
N ALA A 477 -5.98 -5.52 18.48
CA ALA A 477 -5.62 -5.63 17.06
C ALA A 477 -4.53 -4.64 16.62
N TYR A 478 -4.43 -3.48 17.27
CA TYR A 478 -3.39 -2.48 17.04
C TYR A 478 -2.19 -2.55 17.99
N ASP A 479 -2.16 -3.55 18.88
CA ASP A 479 -1.03 -3.86 19.77
C ASP A 479 -0.62 -5.34 19.58
N ILE A 480 -0.38 -5.73 18.35
CA ILE A 480 0.00 -7.10 18.02
C ILE A 480 1.41 -7.38 18.55
N ARG A 481 1.53 -8.40 19.42
CA ARG A 481 2.81 -8.76 20.01
C ARG A 481 3.64 -9.60 19.05
N VAL A 482 4.92 -9.29 19.01
CA VAL A 482 5.92 -10.02 18.24
C VAL A 482 6.87 -10.73 19.20
N ASP A 483 6.43 -11.83 19.80
CA ASP A 483 7.23 -12.58 20.77
C ASP A 483 8.32 -13.43 20.12
N ARG A 484 8.23 -13.68 18.81
CA ARG A 484 9.20 -14.50 18.07
C ARG A 484 9.51 -13.86 16.71
N VAL A 485 10.80 -13.81 16.39
CA VAL A 485 11.27 -13.61 15.01
C VAL A 485 11.04 -14.94 14.28
N ILE A 486 9.85 -15.15 13.75
CA ILE A 486 9.59 -16.27 12.85
C ILE A 486 9.96 -15.78 11.46
N PHE A 487 10.87 -16.49 10.80
CA PHE A 487 11.50 -16.08 9.53
C PHE A 487 10.52 -15.74 8.41
N ASN A 488 9.26 -16.15 8.48
CA ASN A 488 8.24 -15.94 7.47
C ASN A 488 6.93 -15.35 8.02
N SER A 489 6.90 -14.82 9.25
CA SER A 489 5.72 -14.12 9.75
C SER A 489 5.95 -12.63 9.64
N GLU A 490 5.07 -11.96 8.93
CA GLU A 490 5.08 -10.52 8.77
C GLU A 490 4.80 -9.86 10.12
N ARG A 491 5.80 -9.18 10.68
CA ARG A 491 5.76 -8.69 12.07
C ARG A 491 4.61 -7.74 12.34
N ASN A 492 4.29 -6.88 11.37
CA ASN A 492 3.26 -5.87 11.50
C ASN A 492 1.92 -6.28 10.87
N ALA A 493 1.84 -7.46 10.23
CA ALA A 493 0.63 -7.92 9.59
C ALA A 493 -0.48 -8.22 10.62
N ALA A 494 -1.67 -7.71 10.36
CA ALA A 494 -2.85 -7.97 11.15
C ALA A 494 -3.33 -9.43 11.03
N GLN A 495 -4.18 -9.85 11.96
CA GLN A 495 -4.73 -11.21 11.98
C GLN A 495 -5.80 -11.37 10.91
N GLU A 496 -5.64 -12.38 10.05
CA GLU A 496 -6.54 -12.71 8.95
C GLU A 496 -7.55 -13.79 9.32
N SER A 497 -8.59 -13.92 8.51
CA SER A 497 -9.64 -14.93 8.62
C SER A 497 -9.19 -16.30 8.09
N LEU A 498 -9.53 -17.39 8.77
CA LEU A 498 -9.39 -18.75 8.21
C LEU A 498 -10.51 -19.08 7.20
N PHE A 499 -11.55 -18.27 7.09
CA PHE A 499 -12.56 -18.45 6.03
C PHE A 499 -11.95 -18.31 4.64
N ASP A 500 -10.90 -17.50 4.49
CA ASP A 500 -10.24 -17.22 3.20
C ASP A 500 -9.19 -18.28 2.84
N ALA A 501 -8.79 -19.11 3.81
CA ALA A 501 -7.78 -20.13 3.61
C ALA A 501 -8.22 -21.23 2.62
N GLN A 502 -7.24 -21.83 1.93
CA GLN A 502 -7.46 -23.09 1.24
C GLN A 502 -7.83 -24.16 2.30
N PRO A 503 -8.97 -24.83 2.15
CA PRO A 503 -9.52 -25.66 3.22
C PRO A 503 -8.64 -26.85 3.60
N ASP A 504 -8.33 -26.93 4.89
CA ASP A 504 -7.74 -28.08 5.56
C ASP A 504 -8.06 -27.99 7.07
N LEU A 505 -8.27 -29.12 7.75
CA LEU A 505 -8.57 -29.15 9.21
C LEU A 505 -7.37 -28.73 10.07
N THR A 506 -6.19 -28.58 9.50
CA THR A 506 -4.96 -28.18 10.19
C THR A 506 -4.47 -26.78 9.82
N VAL A 507 -5.16 -26.12 8.90
CA VAL A 507 -4.76 -24.78 8.45
C VAL A 507 -4.83 -23.79 9.62
N ASN A 508 -3.79 -22.98 9.78
CA ASN A 508 -3.66 -21.98 10.85
C ASN A 508 -3.38 -20.56 10.32
N ARG A 509 -3.32 -20.39 8.99
CA ARG A 509 -3.11 -19.12 8.29
C ARG A 509 -3.96 -19.03 7.04
N ALA A 510 -4.31 -17.82 6.61
CA ALA A 510 -5.15 -17.60 5.43
C ALA A 510 -4.42 -17.95 4.13
N SER A 511 -3.14 -17.60 4.04
CA SER A 511 -2.27 -17.89 2.90
C SER A 511 -0.82 -18.01 3.36
N ASN A 512 0.11 -18.35 2.47
CA ASN A 512 1.52 -18.30 2.80
C ASN A 512 1.91 -16.88 3.24
N TRP A 513 2.88 -16.78 4.15
CA TRP A 513 3.37 -15.54 4.76
C TRP A 513 2.34 -14.77 5.60
N SER A 514 1.14 -15.32 5.81
CA SER A 514 0.17 -14.80 6.79
C SER A 514 0.53 -15.18 8.21
N PRO A 515 0.07 -14.44 9.24
CA PRO A 515 0.23 -14.79 10.64
C PRO A 515 -0.41 -16.16 10.97
N GLU A 516 0.36 -17.04 11.55
CA GLU A 516 -0.12 -18.37 11.98
C GLU A 516 -0.84 -18.33 13.33
N ASP A 517 -0.23 -17.67 14.30
CA ASP A 517 -0.74 -17.59 15.66
C ASP A 517 -1.57 -16.33 15.90
N MET A 518 -2.53 -16.43 16.83
CA MET A 518 -3.24 -15.25 17.33
C MET A 518 -2.27 -14.33 18.07
N ARG A 519 -2.16 -13.09 17.62
CA ARG A 519 -1.21 -12.09 18.14
C ARG A 519 -1.79 -11.20 19.24
N TYR A 520 -3.07 -11.36 19.54
CA TYR A 520 -3.79 -10.66 20.60
C TYR A 520 -4.90 -11.56 21.18
N SER A 521 -5.50 -11.15 22.28
CA SER A 521 -6.60 -11.88 22.88
C SER A 521 -7.90 -11.68 22.09
N ALA A 522 -8.39 -12.72 21.39
CA ALA A 522 -9.69 -12.70 20.72
C ALA A 522 -10.84 -12.35 21.67
N VAL A 523 -10.82 -12.91 22.90
CA VAL A 523 -11.83 -12.63 23.95
C VAL A 523 -11.81 -11.16 24.39
N ALA A 524 -10.62 -10.54 24.46
CA ALA A 524 -10.53 -9.12 24.75
C ALA A 524 -11.08 -8.28 23.59
N PHE A 525 -10.75 -8.65 22.33
CA PHE A 525 -11.24 -7.97 21.12
C PHE A 525 -12.76 -8.02 20.99
N GLU A 526 -13.41 -9.14 21.33
CA GLU A 526 -14.87 -9.31 21.26
C GLU A 526 -15.65 -8.22 22.03
N ARG A 527 -15.01 -7.51 22.96
CA ARG A 527 -15.63 -6.39 23.68
C ARG A 527 -15.83 -5.12 22.85
N ALA A 528 -15.11 -4.97 21.73
CA ALA A 528 -15.19 -3.78 20.88
C ALA A 528 -16.54 -3.64 20.19
N LEU A 529 -17.01 -4.71 19.53
CA LEU A 529 -18.25 -4.67 18.76
C LEU A 529 -19.50 -4.31 19.59
N PRO A 530 -19.76 -4.87 20.78
CA PRO A 530 -20.85 -4.44 21.66
C PRO A 530 -20.80 -2.96 22.05
N GLN A 531 -19.61 -2.38 22.18
CA GLN A 531 -19.47 -0.96 22.44
C GLN A 531 -19.84 -0.13 21.21
N MET A 532 -19.36 -0.49 20.01
CA MET A 532 -19.76 0.18 18.78
C MET A 532 -21.28 0.17 18.54
N LEU A 533 -21.94 -0.92 18.89
CA LEU A 533 -23.41 -1.04 18.78
C LEU A 533 -24.18 -0.14 19.75
N GLN A 534 -23.55 0.40 20.79
CA GLN A 534 -24.16 1.36 21.71
C GLN A 534 -23.96 2.83 21.33
N VAL A 535 -23.12 3.11 20.32
CA VAL A 535 -22.92 4.46 19.80
C VAL A 535 -24.26 5.06 19.35
N PRO A 536 -24.58 6.34 19.68
CA PRO A 536 -25.88 6.95 19.33
C PRO A 536 -26.16 6.97 17.82
N PRO A 537 -27.44 6.82 17.39
CA PRO A 537 -27.84 6.81 15.99
C PRO A 537 -27.32 8.01 15.17
N ALA A 538 -27.23 9.19 15.80
CA ALA A 538 -26.75 10.41 15.14
C ALA A 538 -25.29 10.28 14.62
N LEU A 539 -24.45 9.50 15.31
CA LEU A 539 -23.05 9.27 14.93
C LEU A 539 -22.90 8.08 13.97
N ARG A 540 -23.85 7.16 13.96
CA ARG A 540 -23.83 5.96 13.10
C ARG A 540 -24.01 6.28 11.61
N ALA A 541 -24.56 7.45 11.27
CA ALA A 541 -24.84 7.86 9.90
C ALA A 541 -23.57 8.23 9.09
N SER A 542 -22.42 8.45 9.75
CA SER A 542 -21.18 8.77 9.06
C SER A 542 -20.65 7.55 8.27
N GLU A 543 -20.17 7.78 7.06
CA GLU A 543 -19.56 6.73 6.22
C GLU A 543 -18.38 6.06 6.93
N THR A 544 -17.59 6.84 7.64
CA THR A 544 -16.44 6.40 8.42
C THR A 544 -16.83 5.47 9.58
N PHE A 545 -17.91 5.78 10.30
CA PHE A 545 -18.44 4.86 11.33
C PHE A 545 -18.96 3.55 10.70
N GLN A 546 -19.66 3.64 9.57
CA GLN A 546 -20.16 2.45 8.86
C GLN A 546 -19.02 1.54 8.38
N TYR A 547 -17.91 2.14 7.91
CA TYR A 547 -16.72 1.38 7.58
C TYR A 547 -16.15 0.65 8.79
N ASP A 548 -15.88 1.37 9.88
CA ASP A 548 -15.28 0.81 11.09
C ASP A 548 -16.18 -0.26 11.74
N LEU A 549 -17.50 -0.06 11.72
CA LEU A 549 -18.45 -1.05 12.25
C LEU A 549 -18.39 -2.37 11.47
N VAL A 550 -18.37 -2.30 10.14
CA VAL A 550 -18.30 -3.49 9.28
C VAL A 550 -16.94 -4.17 9.47
N ASP A 551 -15.85 -3.42 9.54
CA ASP A 551 -14.51 -3.98 9.69
C ASP A 551 -14.30 -4.65 11.05
N VAL A 552 -14.76 -4.05 12.14
CA VAL A 552 -14.72 -4.67 13.49
C VAL A 552 -15.60 -5.91 13.57
N ALA A 553 -16.79 -5.90 12.95
CA ALA A 553 -17.67 -7.07 12.93
C ALA A 553 -17.08 -8.20 12.06
N ARG A 554 -16.46 -7.87 10.91
CA ARG A 554 -15.71 -8.80 10.05
C ARG A 554 -14.56 -9.44 10.83
N GLN A 555 -13.75 -8.64 11.53
CA GLN A 555 -12.63 -9.16 12.34
C GLN A 555 -13.13 -10.04 13.50
N THR A 556 -14.28 -9.73 14.07
CA THR A 556 -14.91 -10.59 15.09
C THR A 556 -15.22 -11.98 14.51
N LEU A 557 -15.75 -12.07 13.29
CA LEU A 557 -15.99 -13.34 12.59
C LEU A 557 -14.67 -14.04 12.21
N ALA A 558 -13.66 -13.30 11.77
CA ALA A 558 -12.33 -13.82 11.48
C ALA A 558 -11.72 -14.50 12.73
N ASN A 559 -11.80 -13.88 13.89
CA ASN A 559 -11.33 -14.45 15.15
C ASN A 559 -12.14 -15.71 15.53
N ALA A 560 -13.45 -15.72 15.31
CA ALA A 560 -14.32 -16.85 15.58
C ALA A 560 -13.95 -18.08 14.70
N SER A 561 -13.52 -17.89 13.45
CA SER A 561 -13.09 -18.96 12.56
C SER A 561 -11.93 -19.76 13.17
N ARG A 562 -10.96 -19.07 13.78
CA ARG A 562 -9.79 -19.69 14.43
C ARG A 562 -10.16 -20.50 15.67
N ALA A 563 -11.21 -20.12 16.39
CA ALA A 563 -11.72 -20.87 17.53
C ALA A 563 -12.57 -22.09 17.11
N LEU A 564 -13.24 -22.00 15.95
CA LEU A 564 -14.18 -23.02 15.48
C LEU A 564 -13.50 -24.19 14.76
N LEU A 565 -12.49 -23.93 13.93
CA LEU A 565 -11.83 -24.96 13.12
C LEU A 565 -11.23 -26.12 13.93
N PRO A 566 -10.53 -25.90 15.07
CA PRO A 566 -10.05 -26.99 15.91
C PRO A 566 -11.16 -27.89 16.46
N ARG A 567 -12.36 -27.34 16.70
CA ARG A 567 -13.52 -28.10 17.18
C ARG A 567 -14.12 -28.96 16.06
N ILE A 568 -14.15 -28.46 14.82
CA ILE A 568 -14.53 -29.26 13.65
C ILE A 568 -13.55 -30.41 13.47
N LYS A 569 -12.24 -30.14 13.59
CA LYS A 569 -11.19 -31.16 13.54
C LYS A 569 -11.39 -32.24 14.60
N SER A 570 -11.63 -31.86 15.85
CA SER A 570 -11.89 -32.83 16.93
C SER A 570 -13.12 -33.71 16.62
N ALA A 571 -14.25 -33.11 16.23
CA ALA A 571 -15.45 -33.85 15.89
C ALA A 571 -15.22 -34.87 14.74
N TYR A 572 -14.43 -34.49 13.74
CA TYR A 572 -14.04 -35.39 12.65
C TYR A 572 -13.15 -36.53 13.15
N GLN A 573 -12.15 -36.26 13.98
CA GLN A 573 -11.24 -37.25 14.55
C GLN A 573 -11.97 -38.23 15.48
N ASP A 574 -12.91 -37.70 16.27
CA ASP A 574 -13.74 -38.48 17.19
C ASP A 574 -14.82 -39.31 16.47
N LYS A 575 -14.95 -39.12 15.15
CA LYS A 575 -16.00 -39.71 14.29
C LYS A 575 -17.42 -39.38 14.78
N ASP A 576 -17.60 -38.23 15.42
CA ASP A 576 -18.89 -37.73 15.89
C ASP A 576 -19.56 -36.99 14.74
N THR A 577 -20.32 -37.72 13.92
CA THR A 577 -20.95 -37.22 12.72
C THR A 577 -21.94 -36.10 13.02
N GLY A 578 -22.75 -36.25 14.10
CA GLY A 578 -23.73 -35.23 14.46
C GLY A 578 -23.09 -33.88 14.86
N ARG A 579 -22.05 -33.98 15.71
CA ARG A 579 -21.27 -32.81 16.11
C ARG A 579 -20.53 -32.19 14.90
N PHE A 580 -19.94 -33.00 14.04
CA PHE A 580 -19.28 -32.55 12.82
C PHE A 580 -20.24 -31.80 11.90
N GLU A 581 -21.42 -32.34 11.57
CA GLU A 581 -22.43 -31.71 10.76
C GLU A 581 -22.88 -30.36 11.36
N GLY A 582 -23.17 -30.33 12.67
CA GLY A 582 -23.61 -29.10 13.35
C GLY A 582 -22.54 -28.00 13.30
N LEU A 583 -21.25 -28.34 13.51
CA LEU A 583 -20.15 -27.38 13.49
C LEU A 583 -19.83 -26.88 12.07
N THR A 584 -19.87 -27.76 11.06
CA THR A 584 -19.62 -27.36 9.66
C THR A 584 -20.76 -26.53 9.09
N GLN A 585 -22.01 -26.81 9.45
CA GLN A 585 -23.16 -25.93 9.11
C GLN A 585 -22.99 -24.56 9.78
N CYS A 586 -22.55 -24.51 11.04
CA CYS A 586 -22.25 -23.25 11.70
C CYS A 586 -21.15 -22.46 10.98
N TRP A 587 -20.04 -23.11 10.59
CA TRP A 587 -18.96 -22.47 9.80
C TRP A 587 -19.49 -21.82 8.53
N LEU A 588 -20.24 -22.58 7.73
CA LEU A 588 -20.81 -22.06 6.49
C LEU A 588 -21.84 -20.95 6.72
N GLY A 589 -22.61 -21.02 7.80
CA GLY A 589 -23.55 -19.98 8.21
C GLY A 589 -22.86 -18.68 8.65
N LEU A 590 -21.68 -18.78 9.30
CA LEU A 590 -20.84 -17.60 9.63
C LEU A 590 -20.28 -16.94 8.35
N MET A 591 -19.89 -17.74 7.36
CA MET A 591 -19.43 -17.22 6.07
C MET A 591 -20.57 -16.53 5.29
N ASP A 592 -21.81 -17.05 5.34
CA ASP A 592 -22.97 -16.39 4.75
C ASP A 592 -23.30 -15.05 5.46
N LEU A 593 -23.15 -15.02 6.78
CA LEU A 593 -23.31 -13.79 7.57
C LEU A 593 -22.20 -12.78 7.24
N GLN A 594 -20.95 -13.23 7.10
CA GLN A 594 -19.82 -12.38 6.69
C GLN A 594 -20.07 -11.78 5.30
N ASP A 595 -20.44 -12.57 4.29
CA ASP A 595 -20.73 -12.07 2.95
C ASP A 595 -21.85 -11.01 2.96
N SER A 596 -22.92 -11.25 3.74
CA SER A 596 -24.01 -10.30 3.90
C SER A 596 -23.56 -9.00 4.60
N LEU A 597 -22.70 -9.11 5.63
CA LEU A 597 -22.13 -7.96 6.35
C LEU A 597 -21.28 -7.12 5.40
N LEU A 598 -20.36 -7.75 4.68
CA LEU A 598 -19.46 -7.10 3.72
C LEU A 598 -20.24 -6.43 2.59
N ALA A 599 -21.35 -7.04 2.13
CA ALA A 599 -22.23 -6.46 1.12
C ALA A 599 -22.87 -5.13 1.55
N SER A 600 -22.92 -4.84 2.85
CA SER A 600 -23.54 -3.62 3.36
C SER A 600 -22.63 -2.37 3.24
N ASN A 601 -21.37 -2.51 2.82
CA ASN A 601 -20.46 -1.38 2.71
C ASN A 601 -19.66 -1.42 1.39
N ARG A 602 -19.59 -0.29 0.68
CA ARG A 602 -18.99 -0.18 -0.65
C ARG A 602 -17.50 -0.55 -0.73
N PHE A 603 -16.78 -0.46 0.37
CA PHE A 603 -15.35 -0.74 0.43
C PHE A 603 -15.01 -2.25 0.47
N PHE A 604 -16.02 -3.09 0.69
CA PHE A 604 -15.86 -4.54 0.82
C PHE A 604 -16.60 -5.31 -0.30
N LEU A 605 -16.63 -4.76 -1.52
CA LEU A 605 -17.37 -5.33 -2.66
C LEU A 605 -16.43 -5.81 -3.76
N LEU A 606 -16.46 -7.10 -4.08
CA LEU A 606 -15.80 -7.66 -5.26
C LEU A 606 -16.28 -6.97 -6.55
N GLY A 607 -17.58 -6.61 -6.62
CA GLY A 607 -18.15 -5.92 -7.77
C GLY A 607 -17.48 -4.58 -8.04
N GLY A 608 -17.09 -3.84 -7.00
CA GLY A 608 -16.34 -2.59 -7.12
C GLY A 608 -14.97 -2.77 -7.77
N TRP A 609 -14.26 -3.86 -7.44
CA TRP A 609 -12.98 -4.24 -8.06
C TRP A 609 -13.16 -4.62 -9.54
N LEU A 610 -14.07 -5.53 -9.85
CA LEU A 610 -14.29 -6.04 -11.22
C LEU A 610 -14.91 -5.01 -12.16
N ALA A 611 -15.72 -4.07 -11.65
CA ALA A 611 -16.30 -3.01 -12.47
C ALA A 611 -15.23 -2.09 -13.09
N GLN A 612 -14.11 -1.93 -12.43
CA GLN A 612 -13.01 -1.08 -12.90
C GLN A 612 -12.32 -1.62 -14.16
N VAL A 613 -12.37 -2.91 -14.42
CA VAL A 613 -11.74 -3.57 -15.57
C VAL A 613 -12.38 -3.16 -16.90
N GLY A 614 -13.71 -2.97 -16.92
CA GLY A 614 -14.47 -2.74 -18.14
C GLY A 614 -13.97 -1.62 -19.05
N PRO A 615 -13.71 -0.43 -18.51
CA PRO A 615 -13.24 0.72 -19.29
C PRO A 615 -11.89 0.52 -19.99
N TRP A 616 -11.08 -0.45 -19.54
CA TRP A 616 -9.74 -0.70 -20.09
C TRP A 616 -9.74 -1.69 -21.27
N ALA A 617 -10.82 -2.44 -21.46
CA ALA A 617 -10.92 -3.42 -22.53
C ALA A 617 -11.45 -2.81 -23.82
N SER A 618 -10.76 -3.07 -24.93
CA SER A 618 -11.14 -2.62 -26.28
C SER A 618 -11.99 -3.65 -27.04
N SER A 619 -12.14 -4.87 -26.51
CA SER A 619 -12.92 -5.95 -27.10
C SER A 619 -13.43 -6.93 -26.03
N PRO A 620 -14.46 -7.76 -26.34
CA PRO A 620 -14.92 -8.79 -25.42
C PRO A 620 -13.83 -9.80 -25.02
N SER A 621 -12.97 -10.18 -25.95
CA SER A 621 -11.86 -11.10 -25.66
C SER A 621 -10.78 -10.48 -24.77
N GLU A 622 -10.51 -9.18 -24.94
CA GLU A 622 -9.63 -8.45 -24.04
C GLU A 622 -10.27 -8.30 -22.66
N ARG A 623 -11.57 -8.02 -22.61
CA ARG A 623 -12.31 -7.95 -21.34
C ARG A 623 -12.19 -9.25 -20.56
N ALA A 624 -12.35 -10.41 -21.21
CA ALA A 624 -12.21 -11.70 -20.55
C ALA A 624 -10.79 -11.94 -20.00
N ARG A 625 -9.73 -11.51 -20.73
CA ARG A 625 -8.34 -11.62 -20.24
C ARG A 625 -8.08 -10.71 -19.05
N LEU A 626 -8.57 -9.47 -19.09
CA LEU A 626 -8.37 -8.52 -18.00
C LEU A 626 -9.23 -8.88 -16.77
N ASP A 627 -10.41 -9.46 -16.96
CA ASP A 627 -11.21 -10.03 -15.87
C ASP A 627 -10.49 -11.23 -15.23
N PHE A 628 -9.86 -12.10 -16.02
CA PHE A 628 -9.01 -13.19 -15.53
C PHE A 628 -7.80 -12.64 -14.75
N ASP A 629 -7.10 -11.65 -15.28
CA ASP A 629 -5.97 -10.99 -14.62
C ASP A 629 -6.38 -10.43 -13.24
N ALA A 630 -7.51 -9.72 -13.18
CA ALA A 630 -8.02 -9.15 -11.94
C ALA A 630 -8.49 -10.20 -10.91
N ARG A 631 -9.05 -11.34 -11.37
CA ARG A 631 -9.57 -12.41 -10.51
C ARG A 631 -8.47 -13.35 -10.04
N SER A 632 -7.54 -13.72 -10.94
CA SER A 632 -6.43 -14.61 -10.60
C SER A 632 -5.56 -14.07 -9.49
N LEU A 633 -5.28 -12.77 -9.48
CA LEU A 633 -4.50 -12.11 -8.42
C LEU A 633 -5.10 -12.32 -7.00
N LEU A 634 -6.42 -12.42 -6.90
CA LEU A 634 -7.13 -12.60 -5.62
C LEU A 634 -7.22 -14.07 -5.20
N THR A 635 -6.89 -15.02 -6.06
CA THR A 635 -7.19 -16.45 -5.88
C THR A 635 -5.99 -17.34 -6.18
N ILE A 636 -5.87 -17.82 -7.41
CA ILE A 636 -4.75 -18.69 -7.84
C ILE A 636 -3.43 -17.93 -7.99
N TRP A 637 -3.48 -16.63 -8.14
CA TRP A 637 -2.39 -15.67 -8.35
C TRP A 637 -1.65 -15.88 -9.67
N GLY A 638 -1.35 -17.10 -10.08
CA GLY A 638 -0.59 -17.46 -11.26
C GLY A 638 -1.06 -18.75 -11.93
N ASP A 639 -0.18 -19.42 -12.63
CA ASP A 639 -0.39 -20.77 -13.12
C ASP A 639 -0.34 -21.80 -11.96
N ARG A 640 -0.53 -23.08 -12.27
CA ARG A 640 -0.54 -24.14 -11.26
C ARG A 640 0.77 -24.21 -10.47
N HIS A 641 1.91 -24.05 -11.14
CA HIS A 641 3.21 -24.15 -10.51
C HIS A 641 3.43 -22.98 -9.51
N ALA A 642 3.11 -21.77 -9.93
CA ALA A 642 3.19 -20.58 -9.05
C ALA A 642 2.17 -20.65 -7.90
N SER A 643 0.95 -21.11 -8.19
CA SER A 643 -0.12 -21.21 -7.21
C SER A 643 0.16 -22.25 -6.12
N GLU A 644 0.50 -23.48 -6.51
CA GLU A 644 0.62 -24.63 -5.59
C GLU A 644 2.04 -24.74 -5.03
N GLU A 645 3.05 -24.89 -5.88
CA GLU A 645 4.46 -25.10 -5.46
C GLU A 645 5.12 -23.79 -5.05
N GLY A 646 4.84 -22.69 -5.76
CA GLY A 646 5.27 -21.35 -5.39
C GLY A 646 4.53 -20.77 -4.19
N GLY A 647 3.37 -21.36 -3.86
CA GLY A 647 2.58 -21.01 -2.68
C GLY A 647 1.85 -19.68 -2.74
N LEU A 648 1.62 -19.15 -3.95
CA LEU A 648 1.00 -17.84 -4.15
C LEU A 648 -0.53 -17.87 -4.09
N HIS A 649 -1.18 -19.06 -4.07
CA HIS A 649 -2.63 -19.10 -3.95
C HIS A 649 -3.12 -18.32 -2.73
N ASP A 650 -4.18 -17.57 -2.91
CA ASP A 650 -4.81 -16.74 -1.89
C ASP A 650 -3.89 -15.67 -1.25
N TYR A 651 -2.70 -15.39 -1.80
CA TYR A 651 -1.82 -14.35 -1.24
C TYR A 651 -2.48 -12.97 -1.26
N GLY A 652 -3.21 -12.64 -2.31
CA GLY A 652 -3.99 -11.41 -2.42
C GLY A 652 -5.43 -11.54 -1.90
N ASN A 653 -5.70 -12.40 -0.90
CA ASN A 653 -7.04 -12.64 -0.37
C ASN A 653 -7.73 -11.36 0.11
N LYS A 654 -9.05 -11.32 0.01
CA LYS A 654 -9.89 -10.19 0.44
C LYS A 654 -11.16 -10.70 1.11
N ASP A 655 -11.45 -10.20 2.29
CA ASP A 655 -12.79 -10.30 2.86
C ASP A 655 -13.73 -9.36 2.09
N TRP A 656 -14.20 -9.81 0.91
CA TRP A 656 -15.14 -9.07 0.08
C TRP A 656 -16.41 -9.85 -0.23
N ALA A 657 -17.55 -9.17 -0.16
CA ALA A 657 -18.83 -9.74 -0.57
C ALA A 657 -18.77 -10.20 -2.02
N GLY A 658 -19.28 -11.39 -2.27
CA GLY A 658 -19.18 -12.10 -3.55
C GLY A 658 -17.96 -13.01 -3.62
N LEU A 659 -16.78 -12.59 -3.21
CA LEU A 659 -15.59 -13.45 -3.13
C LEU A 659 -15.75 -14.46 -1.98
N THR A 660 -16.17 -13.98 -0.81
CA THR A 660 -16.47 -14.82 0.36
C THR A 660 -17.51 -15.90 0.02
N ARG A 661 -18.63 -15.52 -0.63
CA ARG A 661 -19.73 -16.46 -0.96
C ARG A 661 -19.36 -17.45 -2.07
N ASP A 662 -18.84 -16.93 -3.20
CA ASP A 662 -18.78 -17.70 -4.46
C ASP A 662 -17.41 -18.36 -4.69
N TYR A 663 -16.38 -18.03 -3.87
CA TYR A 663 -15.07 -18.66 -3.93
C TYR A 663 -14.72 -19.36 -2.62
N TYR A 664 -14.52 -18.62 -1.52
CA TYR A 664 -14.05 -19.22 -0.26
C TYR A 664 -15.07 -20.20 0.34
N ARG A 665 -16.33 -19.78 0.46
CA ARG A 665 -17.39 -20.62 1.01
C ARG A 665 -17.62 -21.90 0.20
N MET A 666 -17.53 -21.80 -1.13
CA MET A 666 -17.69 -22.97 -2.02
C MET A 666 -16.56 -23.98 -1.81
N ARG A 667 -15.32 -23.54 -1.56
CA ARG A 667 -14.21 -24.42 -1.23
C ARG A 667 -14.45 -25.13 0.09
N TRP A 668 -14.80 -24.41 1.16
CA TRP A 668 -15.11 -25.01 2.47
C TRP A 668 -16.30 -25.96 2.41
N GLN A 669 -17.36 -25.63 1.69
CA GLN A 669 -18.52 -26.52 1.50
C GLN A 669 -18.09 -27.83 0.81
N ARG A 670 -17.28 -27.73 -0.25
CA ARG A 670 -16.78 -28.90 -0.98
C ARG A 670 -15.90 -29.78 -0.08
N TYR A 671 -15.06 -29.18 0.72
CA TYR A 671 -14.19 -29.87 1.65
C TYR A 671 -14.99 -30.61 2.73
N PHE A 672 -15.92 -29.94 3.38
CA PHE A 672 -16.78 -30.56 4.39
C PHE A 672 -17.64 -31.68 3.84
N GLN A 673 -18.15 -31.57 2.62
CA GLN A 673 -18.86 -32.65 1.94
C GLN A 673 -17.97 -33.90 1.75
N SER A 674 -16.70 -33.71 1.36
CA SER A 674 -15.75 -34.83 1.23
C SER A 674 -15.45 -35.48 2.57
N LEU A 675 -15.31 -34.71 3.65
CA LEU A 675 -15.09 -35.22 5.01
C LEU A 675 -16.32 -35.96 5.56
N ASP A 676 -17.52 -35.43 5.34
CA ASP A 676 -18.78 -36.04 5.75
C ASP A 676 -19.01 -37.40 5.05
N GLU A 677 -18.74 -37.45 3.73
CA GLU A 677 -18.78 -38.74 2.99
C GLU A 677 -17.77 -39.75 3.57
N SER A 678 -16.55 -39.27 3.89
CA SER A 678 -15.53 -40.11 4.57
C SER A 678 -16.01 -40.66 5.89
N LEU A 679 -16.65 -39.86 6.74
CA LEU A 679 -17.21 -40.28 8.02
C LEU A 679 -18.30 -41.36 7.84
N ARG A 680 -19.18 -41.16 6.84
CA ARG A 680 -20.31 -42.11 6.60
C ARG A 680 -19.89 -43.43 5.95
N THR A 681 -18.87 -43.39 5.09
CA THR A 681 -18.44 -44.55 4.32
C THR A 681 -17.26 -45.31 4.94
N GLY A 682 -16.51 -44.63 5.85
CA GLY A 682 -15.26 -45.13 6.40
C GLY A 682 -14.08 -45.12 5.41
N THR A 683 -14.25 -44.47 4.24
CA THR A 683 -13.20 -44.31 3.21
C THR A 683 -12.42 -43.02 3.41
N ALA A 684 -11.22 -42.90 2.83
CA ALA A 684 -10.47 -41.65 2.83
C ALA A 684 -11.26 -40.53 2.13
N PRO A 685 -11.10 -39.26 2.58
CA PRO A 685 -11.70 -38.10 1.90
C PRO A 685 -11.28 -38.04 0.44
N ARG A 686 -12.19 -37.62 -0.44
CA ARG A 686 -11.87 -37.44 -1.86
C ARG A 686 -10.90 -36.27 -2.03
N PRO A 687 -9.79 -36.43 -2.76
CA PRO A 687 -8.91 -35.34 -3.11
C PRO A 687 -9.65 -34.26 -3.90
N ILE A 688 -9.33 -33.00 -3.66
CA ILE A 688 -9.91 -31.84 -4.33
C ILE A 688 -8.79 -31.09 -5.06
N ASP A 689 -8.97 -30.88 -6.36
CA ASP A 689 -8.06 -30.03 -7.14
C ASP A 689 -8.42 -28.54 -6.90
N TRP A 690 -7.75 -27.95 -5.91
CA TRP A 690 -8.00 -26.56 -5.52
C TRP A 690 -7.63 -25.56 -6.61
N PHE A 691 -6.54 -25.82 -7.34
CA PHE A 691 -6.15 -24.99 -8.46
C PHE A 691 -7.21 -24.97 -9.55
N ALA A 692 -7.69 -26.14 -9.98
CA ALA A 692 -8.70 -26.21 -11.01
C ALA A 692 -10.00 -25.49 -10.62
N MET A 693 -10.39 -25.54 -9.31
CA MET A 693 -11.54 -24.76 -8.83
C MET A 693 -11.28 -23.24 -8.92
N GLY A 694 -10.08 -22.79 -8.51
CA GLY A 694 -9.71 -21.38 -8.56
C GLY A 694 -9.57 -20.88 -10.00
N GLU A 695 -8.98 -21.66 -10.89
CA GLU A 695 -8.82 -21.35 -12.30
C GLU A 695 -10.20 -21.21 -12.99
N ALA A 696 -11.11 -22.16 -12.74
CA ALA A 696 -12.48 -22.10 -13.27
C ALA A 696 -13.21 -20.84 -12.77
N TRP A 697 -13.07 -20.49 -11.49
CA TRP A 697 -13.66 -19.27 -10.94
C TRP A 697 -13.03 -18.01 -11.56
N SER A 698 -11.71 -17.99 -11.76
CA SER A 698 -10.99 -16.85 -12.32
C SER A 698 -11.35 -16.59 -13.79
N HIS A 699 -11.68 -17.63 -14.55
CA HIS A 699 -12.23 -17.55 -15.91
C HIS A 699 -13.74 -17.28 -15.95
N GLY A 700 -14.40 -17.23 -14.79
CA GLY A 700 -15.83 -17.01 -14.69
C GLY A 700 -16.26 -15.62 -15.19
N SER A 701 -17.46 -15.55 -15.74
CA SER A 701 -18.09 -14.31 -16.23
C SER A 701 -19.14 -13.74 -15.28
N GLN A 702 -19.29 -14.31 -14.09
CA GLN A 702 -20.27 -13.86 -13.10
C GLN A 702 -20.02 -12.40 -12.71
N ARG A 703 -21.12 -11.63 -12.67
CA ARG A 703 -21.10 -10.21 -12.27
C ARG A 703 -21.53 -10.09 -10.81
N TYR A 704 -20.93 -9.13 -10.14
CA TYR A 704 -21.20 -8.79 -8.76
C TYR A 704 -21.66 -7.35 -8.65
N SER A 705 -22.45 -7.06 -7.60
CA SER A 705 -22.89 -5.69 -7.35
C SER A 705 -21.72 -4.80 -6.93
N ASP A 706 -21.62 -3.62 -7.51
CA ASP A 706 -20.73 -2.54 -7.10
C ASP A 706 -21.41 -1.55 -6.14
N ARG A 707 -22.66 -1.86 -5.74
CA ARG A 707 -23.44 -1.05 -4.82
C ARG A 707 -23.73 -1.83 -3.55
N PRO A 708 -23.57 -1.19 -2.37
CA PRO A 708 -23.86 -1.82 -1.10
C PRO A 708 -25.35 -2.16 -0.98
N SER A 709 -25.63 -3.20 -0.19
CA SER A 709 -26.98 -3.66 0.13
C SER A 709 -27.05 -4.23 1.53
N GLY A 710 -28.18 -4.05 2.22
CA GLY A 710 -28.38 -4.49 3.60
C GLY A 710 -28.16 -3.37 4.61
N ASP A 711 -28.42 -3.70 5.87
CA ASP A 711 -28.25 -2.82 7.02
C ASP A 711 -27.03 -3.27 7.84
N ALA A 712 -25.93 -2.51 7.73
CA ALA A 712 -24.68 -2.81 8.41
C ALA A 712 -24.84 -2.95 9.94
N TYR A 713 -25.69 -2.11 10.57
CA TYR A 713 -25.91 -2.15 12.00
C TYR A 713 -26.69 -3.41 12.43
N ALA A 714 -27.74 -3.75 11.71
CA ALA A 714 -28.49 -4.97 11.97
C ALA A 714 -27.63 -6.22 11.78
N LEU A 715 -26.80 -6.26 10.74
CA LEU A 715 -25.90 -7.36 10.46
C LEU A 715 -24.77 -7.48 11.52
N ALA A 716 -24.14 -6.37 11.90
CA ALA A 716 -23.19 -6.33 12.98
C ALA A 716 -23.79 -6.77 14.35
N THR A 717 -25.06 -6.42 14.61
CA THR A 717 -25.80 -6.90 15.78
C THR A 717 -25.99 -8.42 15.75
N ARG A 718 -26.29 -9.00 14.57
CA ARG A 718 -26.36 -10.46 14.41
C ARG A 718 -24.98 -11.11 14.68
N VAL A 719 -23.89 -10.53 14.17
CA VAL A 719 -22.52 -11.02 14.45
C VAL A 719 -22.27 -11.06 15.96
N ALA A 720 -22.50 -9.93 16.65
CA ALA A 720 -22.30 -9.86 18.11
C ALA A 720 -23.13 -10.91 18.87
N ASN A 721 -24.38 -11.15 18.45
CA ASN A 721 -25.27 -12.13 19.07
C ASN A 721 -24.80 -13.57 18.83
N VAL A 722 -24.41 -13.93 17.61
CA VAL A 722 -23.97 -15.28 17.24
C VAL A 722 -22.69 -15.65 17.98
N VAL A 723 -21.72 -14.75 18.04
CA VAL A 723 -20.45 -14.97 18.74
C VAL A 723 -20.67 -15.06 20.24
N ARG A 724 -21.36 -14.08 20.86
CA ARG A 724 -21.62 -14.05 22.30
C ARG A 724 -22.43 -15.25 22.81
N GLN A 725 -23.42 -15.69 22.05
CA GLN A 725 -24.26 -16.82 22.46
C GLN A 725 -23.57 -18.16 22.32
N GLY A 726 -22.37 -18.20 21.73
CA GLY A 726 -21.70 -19.45 21.40
C GLY A 726 -22.61 -20.34 20.55
N SER A 727 -23.36 -19.74 19.57
CA SER A 727 -24.39 -20.47 18.82
C SER A 727 -23.85 -21.73 18.18
N CYS A 728 -22.56 -21.73 17.78
CA CYS A 728 -21.84 -22.92 17.33
C CYS A 728 -21.52 -23.90 18.49
N ALA A 729 -21.56 -23.46 19.76
CA ALA A 729 -21.36 -24.36 20.90
C ALA A 729 -22.61 -25.21 21.17
N ARG A 730 -23.80 -24.64 20.98
CA ARG A 730 -25.09 -25.34 21.15
C ARG A 730 -25.41 -26.30 20.01
N ALA A 731 -24.93 -26.03 18.78
CA ALA A 731 -25.04 -26.98 17.67
C ALA A 731 -24.17 -28.22 17.84
N ALA A 732 -23.32 -28.25 18.86
CA ALA A 732 -22.41 -29.36 19.17
C ALA A 732 -22.83 -30.15 20.43
N GLN A 733 -23.97 -29.84 21.04
CA GLN A 733 -24.68 -30.64 22.06
C GLN A 733 -25.82 -31.44 21.41
#